data_29d72909347adbbf970e22c7c8dc38a9
#
_entry.id   29d72909347adbbf970e22c7c8dc38a9
#
_cell.length_a   1.000
_cell.length_b   1.000
_cell.length_c   1.000
_cell.angle_alpha   90.00
_cell.angle_beta   90.00
_cell.angle_gamma   90.00
#
_symmetry.space_group_name_H-M   'P 1'
#
loop_
_entity.id
_entity.type
_entity.pdbx_description
1 polymer ?
#
loop_
_entity_poly.entity_id
_entity_poly.type
_entity_poly.pdbx_seq_one_letter_code
_entity_poly.pdbx_strand_id
1 'polypeptide(L)'
;GHGRDIPHVSRHLSKMFAGLATVHADGSLIRAVETTAAERVELITPVVVRDGMPVHEWLDALQNAIRTTLAHMLPGVLAALESLVYDVPSVTSWLESAPTQLLVLACQIHWARRVERAMSENRVSSVHASVRALLDVQSQVAIASPHVRRQAEQLMLLLTHHEAVTQSALTEYAWEQQLRHYMEEGGRVVVRLAHASFDYGFEILGLQERLVQTPLTAACFMTLTHALASRRGGAPFGPAGTGKTETVKALGAELGRFVLVFNCDSQFDLSAMRRLFVGLCRVGAWGCFDEFNRLDEHVLSSVSQQIQAIQHALASSTEADLGPRVPVQPSTGIFVTMNPSYAGRSHLPDNLVKLFGRVAMTQPDAEHIVHVLLRVHGFTTARTLARKMVLLFQLCTEQLSDAPHYDFGLRALKAVLVRAAHMQRGDDEATAIVQSVLETVPPRLVAADAPLLTELVSDVFPDVRPAPPALDALTAAVEAECGAQHLTAGGAWLDKVLQLHRILQVSHGVVLVGESGVGKTRAWRVLLQALARLESCDGVAHVLDPKVLSKEALYGTLDATTREWTDGLFTHMLRRIVENERREREQRHWIVFDGDLDPEWVETLNSVLDDNRQLTLPTGERLALPDNVRLLFEVDSVAHATRATITRCGMVWFPNDAVAMSMRYAHALAELRTRPVVDDVPVAETAAAQHVADGIVHAISPYMAADALVDRVFAQAQAHTHCMTWSPVRALTALVALLRRAVRQVLAYNAHHPDFPLSADDTAMFARRSLVLSLVSAAAGDASHEVRAV
;
A
#
# COMPACT_ATOMS: atom_id res chain seq x y z
N GLY A 1 -30.71 8.31 -18.04
CA GLY A 1 -31.10 7.27 -18.99
C GLY A 1 -30.38 5.93 -18.83
N HIS A 2 -29.32 5.83 -18.04
CA HIS A 2 -28.48 4.61 -17.92
C HIS A 2 -28.84 3.67 -16.76
N GLY A 3 -29.88 3.95 -15.97
CA GLY A 3 -30.30 3.10 -14.84
C GLY A 3 -30.92 1.75 -15.22
N ARG A 4 -31.05 1.47 -16.53
CA ARG A 4 -31.62 0.23 -17.06
C ARG A 4 -30.60 -0.86 -17.37
N ASP A 5 -29.33 -0.46 -17.50
CA ASP A 5 -28.25 -1.37 -17.86
C ASP A 5 -27.62 -1.92 -16.58
N ILE A 6 -28.14 -3.08 -16.09
CA ILE A 6 -27.65 -3.75 -14.90
C ILE A 6 -26.12 -3.98 -15.00
N PRO A 7 -25.54 -4.43 -16.13
CA PRO A 7 -24.11 -4.52 -16.30
C PRO A 7 -23.37 -3.20 -16.14
N HIS A 8 -23.93 -2.08 -16.58
CA HIS A 8 -23.31 -0.78 -16.41
C HIS A 8 -23.36 -0.30 -14.96
N VAL A 9 -24.51 -0.46 -14.29
CA VAL A 9 -24.65 -0.11 -12.88
C VAL A 9 -23.84 -1.05 -11.99
N SER A 10 -23.71 -2.34 -12.32
CA SER A 10 -22.92 -3.34 -11.62
C SER A 10 -21.46 -2.89 -11.44
N ARG A 11 -20.86 -2.23 -12.42
CA ARG A 11 -19.50 -1.66 -12.32
C ARG A 11 -19.35 -0.60 -11.22
N HIS A 12 -20.44 0.03 -10.83
CA HIS A 12 -20.47 1.08 -9.80
C HIS A 12 -20.93 0.57 -8.43
N LEU A 13 -21.40 -0.68 -8.32
CA LEU A 13 -21.90 -1.25 -7.06
C LEU A 13 -20.83 -1.34 -5.99
N SER A 14 -19.60 -1.64 -6.35
CA SER A 14 -18.45 -1.65 -5.42
C SER A 14 -18.18 -0.29 -4.76
N LYS A 15 -18.65 0.81 -5.38
CA LYS A 15 -18.56 2.16 -4.81
C LYS A 15 -19.58 2.38 -3.67
N MET A 16 -20.69 1.65 -3.68
CA MET A 16 -21.79 1.73 -2.71
C MET A 16 -21.74 0.59 -1.69
N PHE A 17 -21.41 -0.60 -2.13
CA PHE A 17 -21.33 -1.82 -1.32
C PHE A 17 -19.89 -2.36 -1.41
N ALA A 18 -19.07 -2.08 -0.44
CA ALA A 18 -17.64 -2.45 -0.50
C ALA A 18 -17.38 -3.96 -0.54
N GLY A 19 -18.30 -4.74 -0.01
CA GLY A 19 -18.23 -6.20 -0.06
C GLY A 19 -18.69 -6.81 -1.39
N LEU A 20 -19.25 -6.02 -2.32
CA LEU A 20 -19.92 -6.50 -3.52
C LEU A 20 -19.05 -6.28 -4.76
N ALA A 21 -18.73 -7.37 -5.49
CA ALA A 21 -17.99 -7.27 -6.75
C ALA A 21 -18.94 -7.23 -7.95
N THR A 22 -19.85 -8.21 -8.05
CA THR A 22 -20.74 -8.35 -9.19
C THR A 22 -22.14 -8.77 -8.77
N VAL A 23 -23.11 -8.54 -9.66
CA VAL A 23 -24.49 -8.94 -9.52
C VAL A 23 -24.85 -9.86 -10.67
N HIS A 24 -25.34 -11.04 -10.37
CA HIS A 24 -25.81 -12.01 -11.36
C HIS A 24 -27.29 -11.81 -11.65
N ALA A 25 -27.56 -11.25 -12.83
CA ALA A 25 -28.90 -10.97 -13.31
C ALA A 25 -29.26 -11.85 -14.51
N ASP A 26 -30.49 -12.35 -14.52
CA ASP A 26 -31.11 -13.07 -15.63
C ASP A 26 -32.16 -12.14 -16.24
N GLY A 27 -31.76 -11.38 -17.28
CA GLY A 27 -32.56 -10.31 -17.83
C GLY A 27 -32.79 -9.16 -16.83
N SER A 28 -34.02 -8.94 -16.41
CA SER A 28 -34.41 -7.91 -15.40
C SER A 28 -34.45 -8.44 -13.97
N LEU A 29 -34.08 -9.71 -13.74
CA LEU A 29 -34.20 -10.37 -12.44
C LEU A 29 -32.82 -10.63 -11.83
N ILE A 30 -32.52 -9.99 -10.70
CA ILE A 30 -31.29 -10.21 -9.93
C ILE A 30 -31.50 -11.41 -9.02
N ARG A 31 -30.73 -12.50 -9.21
CA ARG A 31 -30.86 -13.75 -8.44
C ARG A 31 -29.75 -13.97 -7.42
N ALA A 32 -28.55 -13.54 -7.73
CA ALA A 32 -27.41 -13.73 -6.85
C ALA A 32 -26.49 -12.53 -6.86
N VAL A 33 -25.71 -12.40 -5.80
CA VAL A 33 -24.64 -11.41 -5.65
C VAL A 33 -23.33 -12.13 -5.37
N GLU A 34 -22.24 -11.56 -5.83
CA GLU A 34 -20.91 -12.09 -5.61
C GLU A 34 -20.05 -11.07 -4.86
N THR A 35 -19.40 -11.53 -3.80
CA THR A 35 -18.52 -10.66 -3.00
C THR A 35 -17.18 -10.45 -3.67
N THR A 36 -16.41 -9.47 -3.18
CA THR A 36 -15.02 -9.22 -3.64
C THR A 36 -14.08 -10.42 -3.42
N ALA A 37 -14.46 -11.36 -2.57
CA ALA A 37 -13.74 -12.59 -2.31
C ALA A 37 -14.23 -13.78 -3.15
N ALA A 38 -15.06 -13.53 -4.17
CA ALA A 38 -15.71 -14.56 -5.00
C ALA A 38 -16.69 -15.47 -4.23
N GLU A 39 -17.22 -14.99 -3.10
CA GLU A 39 -18.31 -15.70 -2.39
C GLU A 39 -19.65 -15.39 -3.07
N ARG A 40 -20.34 -16.43 -3.54
CA ARG A 40 -21.65 -16.29 -4.18
C ARG A 40 -22.76 -16.45 -3.17
N VAL A 41 -23.66 -15.47 -3.11
CA VAL A 41 -24.86 -15.48 -2.26
C VAL A 41 -26.10 -15.45 -3.14
N GLU A 42 -26.89 -16.51 -3.11
CA GLU A 42 -28.18 -16.58 -3.82
C GLU A 42 -29.27 -15.92 -2.99
N LEU A 43 -29.99 -14.98 -3.61
CA LEU A 43 -31.03 -14.21 -2.95
C LEU A 43 -32.30 -15.05 -2.80
N ILE A 44 -32.86 -15.12 -1.58
CA ILE A 44 -34.14 -15.80 -1.30
C ILE A 44 -35.27 -15.12 -2.05
N THR A 45 -35.28 -13.79 -2.06
CA THR A 45 -36.24 -12.99 -2.82
C THR A 45 -35.49 -12.29 -3.97
N PRO A 46 -35.61 -12.78 -5.22
CA PRO A 46 -35.02 -12.13 -6.36
C PRO A 46 -35.56 -10.72 -6.56
N VAL A 47 -34.67 -9.80 -6.95
CA VAL A 47 -35.05 -8.40 -7.14
C VAL A 47 -35.37 -8.14 -8.61
N VAL A 48 -36.58 -7.64 -8.87
CA VAL A 48 -37.05 -7.31 -10.23
C VAL A 48 -36.78 -5.85 -10.53
N VAL A 49 -35.95 -5.60 -11.54
CA VAL A 49 -35.70 -4.25 -12.05
C VAL A 49 -36.72 -3.95 -13.13
N ARG A 50 -37.76 -3.17 -12.81
CA ARG A 50 -38.83 -2.82 -13.75
C ARG A 50 -38.41 -1.67 -14.67
N ASP A 51 -38.97 -1.63 -15.87
CA ASP A 51 -38.81 -0.50 -16.79
C ASP A 51 -39.32 0.80 -16.18
N GLY A 52 -38.43 1.81 -16.11
CA GLY A 52 -38.74 3.12 -15.52
C GLY A 52 -38.49 3.20 -13.99
N MET A 53 -38.09 2.13 -13.33
CA MET A 53 -37.78 2.14 -11.91
C MET A 53 -36.54 3.00 -11.65
N PRO A 54 -36.56 3.97 -10.70
CA PRO A 54 -35.38 4.74 -10.30
C PRO A 54 -34.28 3.83 -9.71
N VAL A 55 -33.01 4.18 -9.97
CA VAL A 55 -31.87 3.39 -9.51
C VAL A 55 -31.88 3.18 -7.99
N HIS A 56 -32.23 4.19 -7.21
CA HIS A 56 -32.24 4.10 -5.75
C HIS A 56 -33.29 3.11 -5.22
N GLU A 57 -34.44 2.97 -5.86
CA GLU A 57 -35.49 2.06 -5.39
C GLU A 57 -35.10 0.58 -5.54
N TRP A 58 -34.49 0.19 -6.68
CA TRP A 58 -34.06 -1.19 -6.81
C TRP A 58 -32.77 -1.49 -6.02
N LEU A 59 -31.90 -0.47 -5.76
CA LEU A 59 -30.75 -0.62 -4.85
C LEU A 59 -31.21 -0.83 -3.41
N ASP A 60 -32.23 -0.10 -2.94
CA ASP A 60 -32.84 -0.32 -1.61
C ASP A 60 -33.47 -1.71 -1.54
N ALA A 61 -34.17 -2.14 -2.59
CA ALA A 61 -34.73 -3.48 -2.68
C ALA A 61 -33.63 -4.56 -2.64
N LEU A 62 -32.51 -4.34 -3.35
CA LEU A 62 -31.36 -5.23 -3.34
C LEU A 62 -30.73 -5.31 -1.93
N GLN A 63 -30.52 -4.18 -1.27
CA GLN A 63 -29.98 -4.13 0.09
C GLN A 63 -30.86 -4.91 1.09
N ASN A 64 -32.18 -4.72 1.00
CA ASN A 64 -33.12 -5.43 1.84
C ASN A 64 -33.17 -6.94 1.53
N ALA A 65 -33.10 -7.32 0.25
CA ALA A 65 -33.01 -8.73 -0.16
C ALA A 65 -31.74 -9.40 0.36
N ILE A 66 -30.61 -8.73 0.32
CA ILE A 66 -29.35 -9.22 0.88
C ILE A 66 -29.46 -9.41 2.39
N ARG A 67 -29.95 -8.39 3.13
CA ARG A 67 -30.12 -8.44 4.59
C ARG A 67 -31.03 -9.59 5.02
N THR A 68 -32.17 -9.76 4.36
CA THR A 68 -33.09 -10.85 4.66
C THR A 68 -32.51 -12.22 4.34
N THR A 69 -31.74 -12.33 3.25
CA THR A 69 -31.05 -13.56 2.86
C THR A 69 -30.02 -13.97 3.91
N LEU A 70 -29.13 -13.04 4.30
CA LEU A 70 -28.10 -13.31 5.30
C LEU A 70 -28.72 -13.67 6.67
N ALA A 71 -29.75 -12.95 7.09
CA ALA A 71 -30.44 -13.25 8.34
C ALA A 71 -31.13 -14.64 8.33
N HIS A 72 -31.65 -15.04 7.17
CA HIS A 72 -32.31 -16.36 7.03
C HIS A 72 -31.31 -17.52 6.96
N MET A 73 -30.12 -17.31 6.42
CA MET A 73 -29.06 -18.33 6.34
C MET A 73 -28.43 -18.62 7.71
N LEU A 74 -28.38 -17.64 8.61
CA LEU A 74 -27.66 -17.72 9.88
C LEU A 74 -28.09 -18.91 10.78
N PRO A 75 -29.38 -19.21 10.99
CA PRO A 75 -29.78 -20.34 11.82
C PRO A 75 -29.24 -21.68 11.29
N GLY A 76 -29.20 -21.86 9.98
CA GLY A 76 -28.66 -23.06 9.34
C GLY A 76 -27.15 -23.22 9.56
N VAL A 77 -26.41 -22.11 9.42
CA VAL A 77 -24.97 -22.08 9.67
C VAL A 77 -24.65 -22.37 11.15
N LEU A 78 -25.45 -21.82 12.06
CA LEU A 78 -25.29 -22.03 13.50
C LEU A 78 -25.57 -23.50 13.88
N ALA A 79 -26.63 -24.10 13.35
CA ALA A 79 -26.95 -25.52 13.57
C ALA A 79 -25.86 -26.45 13.02
N ALA A 80 -25.31 -26.12 11.86
CA ALA A 80 -24.17 -26.86 11.27
C ALA A 80 -22.91 -26.76 12.18
N LEU A 81 -22.65 -25.59 12.78
CA LEU A 81 -21.54 -25.43 13.73
C LEU A 81 -21.75 -26.21 15.02
N GLU A 82 -22.98 -26.25 15.55
CA GLU A 82 -23.31 -26.98 16.78
C GLU A 82 -23.15 -28.52 16.60
N SER A 83 -23.36 -29.03 15.38
CA SER A 83 -23.18 -30.44 15.03
C SER A 83 -21.82 -30.77 14.44
N LEU A 84 -20.88 -29.80 14.35
CA LEU A 84 -19.61 -29.94 13.67
C LEU A 84 -18.69 -30.95 14.38
N VAL A 85 -18.19 -31.92 13.64
CA VAL A 85 -17.08 -32.78 14.07
C VAL A 85 -15.76 -32.05 13.80
N TYR A 86 -14.88 -32.01 14.81
CA TYR A 86 -13.61 -31.30 14.70
C TYR A 86 -12.57 -32.14 13.97
N ASP A 87 -12.80 -32.35 12.69
CA ASP A 87 -11.87 -32.95 11.73
C ASP A 87 -11.71 -32.05 10.50
N VAL A 88 -10.60 -32.20 9.78
CA VAL A 88 -10.26 -31.32 8.64
C VAL A 88 -11.31 -31.34 7.54
N PRO A 89 -11.85 -32.51 7.08
CA PRO A 89 -12.86 -32.52 6.03
C PRO A 89 -14.17 -31.84 6.42
N SER A 90 -14.68 -32.08 7.64
CA SER A 90 -15.92 -31.48 8.12
C SER A 90 -15.81 -29.98 8.29
N VAL A 91 -14.68 -29.50 8.84
CA VAL A 91 -14.40 -28.07 8.99
C VAL A 91 -14.27 -27.39 7.63
N THR A 92 -13.58 -28.01 6.66
CA THR A 92 -13.47 -27.48 5.29
C THR A 92 -14.82 -27.36 4.62
N SER A 93 -15.65 -28.40 4.69
CA SER A 93 -17.03 -28.38 4.15
C SER A 93 -17.90 -27.31 4.79
N TRP A 94 -17.76 -27.10 6.10
CA TRP A 94 -18.48 -26.05 6.81
C TRP A 94 -18.01 -24.65 6.38
N LEU A 95 -16.71 -24.44 6.18
CA LEU A 95 -16.16 -23.17 5.66
C LEU A 95 -16.70 -22.83 4.27
N GLU A 96 -16.86 -23.82 3.40
CA GLU A 96 -17.39 -23.64 2.05
C GLU A 96 -18.92 -23.45 2.01
N SER A 97 -19.62 -23.74 3.11
CA SER A 97 -21.10 -23.73 3.14
C SER A 97 -21.75 -22.36 3.19
N ALA A 98 -21.03 -21.33 3.62
CA ALA A 98 -21.59 -20.00 3.84
C ALA A 98 -20.54 -18.89 3.70
N PRO A 99 -20.98 -17.63 3.48
CA PRO A 99 -20.09 -16.48 3.47
C PRO A 99 -19.35 -16.31 4.79
N THR A 100 -18.09 -15.88 4.72
CA THR A 100 -17.22 -15.69 5.89
C THR A 100 -17.86 -14.87 7.00
N GLN A 101 -18.60 -13.83 6.65
CA GLN A 101 -19.32 -12.98 7.60
C GLN A 101 -20.29 -13.80 8.49
N LEU A 102 -21.04 -14.75 7.91
CA LEU A 102 -21.97 -15.59 8.66
C LEU A 102 -21.24 -16.66 9.49
N LEU A 103 -20.14 -17.22 8.99
CA LEU A 103 -19.30 -18.17 9.74
C LEU A 103 -18.75 -17.53 11.01
N VAL A 104 -18.22 -16.32 10.89
CA VAL A 104 -17.71 -15.52 12.01
C VAL A 104 -18.82 -15.21 13.02
N LEU A 105 -19.97 -14.73 12.54
CA LEU A 105 -21.12 -14.41 13.40
C LEU A 105 -21.66 -15.65 14.13
N ALA A 106 -21.76 -16.79 13.45
CA ALA A 106 -22.17 -18.06 14.06
C ALA A 106 -21.19 -18.50 15.17
N CYS A 107 -19.87 -18.37 14.94
CA CYS A 107 -18.86 -18.65 15.97
C CYS A 107 -19.01 -17.73 17.19
N GLN A 108 -19.28 -16.44 16.98
CA GLN A 108 -19.48 -15.48 18.08
C GLN A 108 -20.72 -15.78 18.90
N ILE A 109 -21.85 -16.08 18.25
CA ILE A 109 -23.11 -16.45 18.93
C ILE A 109 -22.94 -17.76 19.69
N HIS A 110 -22.37 -18.77 19.05
CA HIS A 110 -22.11 -20.06 19.66
C HIS A 110 -21.20 -19.94 20.90
N TRP A 111 -20.12 -19.15 20.77
CA TRP A 111 -19.19 -18.90 21.87
C TRP A 111 -19.87 -18.18 23.03
N ALA A 112 -20.64 -17.11 22.78
CA ALA A 112 -21.35 -16.37 23.82
C ALA A 112 -22.29 -17.27 24.61
N ARG A 113 -23.14 -18.07 23.93
CA ARG A 113 -24.05 -19.02 24.55
C ARG A 113 -23.34 -20.07 25.43
N ARG A 114 -22.21 -20.60 24.92
CA ARG A 114 -21.43 -21.62 25.63
C ARG A 114 -20.72 -21.06 26.86
N VAL A 115 -20.12 -19.88 26.73
CA VAL A 115 -19.44 -19.24 27.87
C VAL A 115 -20.42 -18.91 28.98
N GLU A 116 -21.59 -18.34 28.70
CA GLU A 116 -22.60 -18.02 29.73
C GLU A 116 -23.09 -19.26 30.44
N ARG A 117 -23.38 -20.34 29.70
CA ARG A 117 -23.75 -21.62 30.31
C ARG A 117 -22.59 -22.18 31.16
N ALA A 118 -21.37 -22.12 30.67
CA ALA A 118 -20.19 -22.58 31.38
C ALA A 118 -19.86 -21.74 32.64
N MET A 119 -20.16 -20.44 32.62
CA MET A 119 -20.02 -19.57 33.78
C MET A 119 -21.06 -19.95 34.88
N SER A 120 -22.31 -20.19 34.49
CA SER A 120 -23.34 -20.64 35.44
C SER A 120 -23.04 -22.02 36.05
N GLU A 121 -22.35 -22.89 35.31
CA GLU A 121 -21.92 -24.23 35.73
C GLU A 121 -20.52 -24.29 36.33
N ASN A 122 -19.81 -23.17 36.38
CA ASN A 122 -18.38 -23.05 36.78
C ASN A 122 -17.44 -23.97 35.98
N ARG A 123 -17.68 -24.11 34.66
CA ARG A 123 -16.96 -25.02 33.74
C ARG A 123 -16.33 -24.32 32.54
N VAL A 124 -15.83 -23.11 32.72
CA VAL A 124 -15.21 -22.30 31.61
C VAL A 124 -14.04 -23.02 30.95
N SER A 125 -13.32 -23.88 31.68
CA SER A 125 -12.21 -24.68 31.12
C SER A 125 -12.65 -25.65 30.00
N SER A 126 -13.90 -26.09 29.99
CA SER A 126 -14.41 -26.96 28.92
C SER A 126 -14.61 -26.19 27.61
N VAL A 127 -15.00 -24.92 27.69
CA VAL A 127 -15.11 -24.05 26.52
C VAL A 127 -13.74 -23.76 25.96
N HIS A 128 -12.75 -23.47 26.83
CA HIS A 128 -11.37 -23.27 26.43
C HIS A 128 -10.81 -24.47 25.64
N ALA A 129 -11.01 -25.69 26.16
CA ALA A 129 -10.54 -26.91 25.48
C ALA A 129 -11.18 -27.11 24.10
N SER A 130 -12.47 -26.81 23.94
CA SER A 130 -13.14 -26.94 22.64
C SER A 130 -12.74 -25.86 21.62
N VAL A 131 -12.50 -24.62 22.07
CA VAL A 131 -11.99 -23.54 21.20
C VAL A 131 -10.59 -23.91 20.71
N ARG A 132 -9.74 -24.44 21.58
CA ARG A 132 -8.39 -24.89 21.25
C ARG A 132 -8.41 -26.03 20.24
N ALA A 133 -9.27 -27.04 20.46
CA ALA A 133 -9.42 -28.17 19.51
C ALA A 133 -9.84 -27.68 18.09
N LEU A 134 -10.77 -26.72 18.02
CA LEU A 134 -11.17 -26.14 16.74
C LEU A 134 -10.01 -25.34 16.08
N LEU A 135 -9.24 -24.60 16.87
CA LEU A 135 -8.05 -23.88 16.40
C LEU A 135 -6.98 -24.82 15.81
N ASP A 136 -6.71 -25.93 16.51
CA ASP A 136 -5.71 -26.90 16.08
C ASP A 136 -6.10 -27.57 14.75
N VAL A 137 -7.40 -27.83 14.54
CA VAL A 137 -7.90 -28.35 13.25
C VAL A 137 -7.82 -27.29 12.16
N GLN A 138 -8.21 -26.06 12.44
CA GLN A 138 -8.17 -24.99 11.44
C GLN A 138 -6.75 -24.65 10.96
N SER A 139 -5.75 -24.77 11.81
CA SER A 139 -4.35 -24.58 11.40
C SER A 139 -3.91 -25.60 10.32
N GLN A 140 -4.52 -26.79 10.27
CA GLN A 140 -4.27 -27.82 9.25
C GLN A 140 -5.08 -27.61 7.96
N VAL A 141 -6.24 -26.92 8.03
CA VAL A 141 -7.07 -26.58 6.85
C VAL A 141 -6.40 -25.55 5.92
N ALA A 142 -5.43 -24.81 6.40
CA ALA A 142 -4.73 -23.76 5.63
C ALA A 142 -4.03 -24.24 4.34
N ILE A 143 -4.03 -25.55 4.04
CA ILE A 143 -3.43 -26.17 2.84
C ILE A 143 -4.43 -26.25 1.66
N ALA A 144 -5.71 -25.94 1.89
CA ALA A 144 -6.80 -25.99 0.90
C ALA A 144 -6.71 -24.82 -0.14
N SER A 145 -7.81 -24.54 -0.81
CA SER A 145 -7.87 -23.45 -1.79
C SER A 145 -7.51 -22.09 -1.17
N PRO A 146 -6.98 -21.12 -1.96
CA PRO A 146 -6.62 -19.80 -1.44
C PRO A 146 -7.77 -19.05 -0.78
N HIS A 147 -9.01 -19.33 -1.19
CA HIS A 147 -10.21 -18.74 -0.62
C HIS A 147 -10.50 -19.30 0.78
N VAL A 148 -10.57 -20.62 0.91
CA VAL A 148 -10.79 -21.33 2.20
C VAL A 148 -9.68 -20.97 3.20
N ARG A 149 -8.45 -20.84 2.74
CA ARG A 149 -7.34 -20.38 3.57
C ARG A 149 -7.60 -19.01 4.20
N ARG A 150 -8.03 -18.00 3.40
CA ARG A 150 -8.36 -16.68 3.93
C ARG A 150 -9.52 -16.71 4.93
N GLN A 151 -10.55 -17.53 4.67
CA GLN A 151 -11.65 -17.73 5.62
C GLN A 151 -11.15 -18.32 6.93
N ALA A 152 -10.32 -19.36 6.86
CA ALA A 152 -9.70 -19.99 8.03
C ALA A 152 -8.84 -19.00 8.83
N GLU A 153 -8.03 -18.17 8.17
CA GLU A 153 -7.20 -17.13 8.81
C GLU A 153 -8.08 -16.14 9.62
N GLN A 154 -9.21 -15.69 9.07
CA GLN A 154 -10.13 -14.78 9.77
C GLN A 154 -10.77 -15.44 11.01
N LEU A 155 -11.16 -16.70 10.89
CA LEU A 155 -11.72 -17.46 12.02
C LEU A 155 -10.65 -17.77 13.07
N MET A 156 -9.42 -18.08 12.68
CA MET A 156 -8.32 -18.29 13.61
C MET A 156 -8.01 -17.04 14.44
N LEU A 157 -8.07 -15.83 13.83
CA LEU A 157 -7.96 -14.57 14.57
C LEU A 157 -9.03 -14.46 15.66
N LEU A 158 -10.29 -14.76 15.33
CA LEU A 158 -11.40 -14.74 16.28
C LEU A 158 -11.22 -15.78 17.38
N LEU A 159 -10.93 -17.02 17.02
CA LEU A 159 -10.80 -18.12 17.97
C LEU A 159 -9.60 -17.95 18.91
N THR A 160 -8.51 -17.34 18.44
CA THR A 160 -7.35 -17.00 19.29
C THR A 160 -7.74 -15.97 20.36
N HIS A 161 -8.60 -15.00 20.01
CA HIS A 161 -9.15 -14.09 21.01
C HIS A 161 -10.08 -14.83 21.99
N HIS A 162 -10.98 -15.71 21.52
CA HIS A 162 -11.84 -16.52 22.37
C HIS A 162 -11.05 -17.42 23.33
N GLU A 163 -9.94 -18.01 22.84
CA GLU A 163 -9.03 -18.82 23.68
C GLU A 163 -8.39 -17.95 24.77
N ALA A 164 -7.87 -16.77 24.42
CA ALA A 164 -7.24 -15.86 25.37
C ALA A 164 -8.19 -15.41 26.49
N VAL A 165 -9.43 -15.07 26.14
CA VAL A 165 -10.47 -14.68 27.11
C VAL A 165 -10.83 -15.83 28.05
N THR A 166 -10.92 -17.06 27.54
CA THR A 166 -11.33 -18.24 28.33
C THR A 166 -10.19 -18.91 29.08
N GLN A 167 -8.93 -18.52 28.84
CA GLN A 167 -7.75 -19.06 29.50
C GLN A 167 -7.62 -18.62 30.97
N SER A 168 -8.02 -17.40 31.28
CA SER A 168 -8.01 -16.84 32.65
C SER A 168 -9.31 -17.10 33.37
N ALA A 169 -9.31 -16.98 34.71
CA ALA A 169 -10.53 -17.00 35.51
C ALA A 169 -11.44 -15.84 35.07
N LEU A 170 -12.48 -16.15 34.28
CA LEU A 170 -13.37 -15.15 33.72
C LEU A 170 -14.33 -14.64 34.78
N THR A 171 -14.15 -13.38 35.20
CA THR A 171 -15.09 -12.71 36.12
C THR A 171 -16.30 -12.17 35.31
N GLU A 172 -17.45 -11.99 35.99
CA GLU A 172 -18.63 -11.41 35.35
C GLU A 172 -18.34 -10.05 34.71
N TYR A 173 -17.57 -9.20 35.38
CA TYR A 173 -17.16 -7.90 34.86
C TYR A 173 -16.27 -8.04 33.61
N ALA A 174 -15.32 -8.96 33.60
CA ALA A 174 -14.46 -9.20 32.43
C ALA A 174 -15.27 -9.73 31.24
N TRP A 175 -16.33 -10.50 31.50
CA TRP A 175 -17.25 -10.97 30.48
C TRP A 175 -18.10 -9.84 29.92
N GLU A 176 -18.60 -8.94 30.76
CA GLU A 176 -19.38 -7.77 30.29
C GLU A 176 -18.59 -6.83 29.39
N GLN A 177 -17.27 -6.79 29.55
CA GLN A 177 -16.36 -6.01 28.69
C GLN A 177 -16.14 -6.61 27.30
N GLN A 178 -16.60 -7.83 27.05
CA GLN A 178 -16.51 -8.48 25.73
C GLN A 178 -17.69 -8.10 24.84
N LEU A 179 -17.46 -8.05 23.53
CA LEU A 179 -18.53 -7.97 22.52
C LEU A 179 -19.27 -9.31 22.47
N ARG A 180 -20.53 -9.32 22.86
CA ARG A 180 -21.35 -10.52 23.00
C ARG A 180 -22.47 -10.49 21.97
N HIS A 181 -22.56 -11.54 21.17
CA HIS A 181 -23.56 -11.68 20.12
C HIS A 181 -24.64 -12.68 20.52
N TYR A 182 -25.89 -12.28 20.43
CA TYR A 182 -27.06 -13.11 20.79
C TYR A 182 -28.04 -13.17 19.65
N MET A 183 -28.59 -14.34 19.40
CA MET A 183 -29.74 -14.51 18.51
C MET A 183 -30.97 -14.61 19.36
N GLU A 184 -31.87 -13.62 19.25
CA GLU A 184 -33.15 -13.56 19.94
C GLU A 184 -34.24 -14.32 19.15
N GLU A 185 -35.42 -14.53 19.79
CA GLU A 185 -36.55 -15.13 19.14
C GLU A 185 -36.97 -14.30 17.91
N GLY A 186 -37.19 -14.97 16.78
CA GLY A 186 -37.51 -14.31 15.50
C GLY A 186 -36.29 -14.05 14.59
N GLY A 187 -35.09 -14.53 14.95
CA GLY A 187 -33.86 -14.42 14.10
C GLY A 187 -33.17 -13.07 14.17
N ARG A 188 -33.58 -12.19 15.07
CA ARG A 188 -32.91 -10.92 15.33
C ARG A 188 -31.60 -11.18 16.06
N VAL A 189 -30.52 -10.56 15.57
CA VAL A 189 -29.21 -10.64 16.23
C VAL A 189 -28.91 -9.33 16.95
N VAL A 190 -28.59 -9.44 18.23
CA VAL A 190 -28.27 -8.32 19.12
C VAL A 190 -26.84 -8.45 19.61
N VAL A 191 -26.11 -7.36 19.53
CA VAL A 191 -24.72 -7.26 20.01
C VAL A 191 -24.71 -6.39 21.26
N ARG A 192 -24.15 -6.92 22.36
CA ARG A 192 -24.08 -6.24 23.65
C ARG A 192 -22.62 -6.03 24.08
N LEU A 193 -22.36 -4.84 24.59
CA LEU A 193 -21.09 -4.49 25.23
C LEU A 193 -21.40 -3.62 26.45
N ALA A 194 -21.07 -4.09 27.65
CA ALA A 194 -21.49 -3.47 28.89
C ALA A 194 -23.01 -3.14 28.88
N HIS A 195 -23.37 -1.85 28.98
CA HIS A 195 -24.76 -1.39 28.96
C HIS A 195 -25.29 -1.07 27.54
N ALA A 196 -24.44 -1.03 26.55
CA ALA A 196 -24.82 -0.71 25.17
C ALA A 196 -25.36 -1.97 24.45
N SER A 197 -26.45 -1.80 23.71
CA SER A 197 -27.08 -2.85 22.91
C SER A 197 -27.39 -2.34 21.51
N PHE A 198 -27.00 -3.09 20.49
CA PHE A 198 -27.14 -2.73 19.09
C PHE A 198 -27.71 -3.90 18.29
N ASP A 199 -28.53 -3.58 17.29
CA ASP A 199 -28.97 -4.57 16.31
C ASP A 199 -27.86 -4.81 15.29
N TYR A 200 -27.59 -6.08 14.98
CA TYR A 200 -26.67 -6.44 13.92
C TYR A 200 -27.24 -6.03 12.55
N GLY A 201 -26.43 -5.31 11.76
CA GLY A 201 -26.92 -4.62 10.55
C GLY A 201 -27.15 -5.52 9.35
N PHE A 202 -26.54 -6.71 9.28
CA PHE A 202 -26.54 -7.61 8.13
C PHE A 202 -26.19 -6.93 6.80
N GLU A 203 -25.34 -5.91 6.84
CA GLU A 203 -24.79 -5.33 5.61
C GLU A 203 -23.74 -6.27 5.04
N ILE A 204 -23.67 -6.37 3.70
CA ILE A 204 -22.70 -7.24 3.07
C ILE A 204 -21.28 -6.65 3.21
N LEU A 205 -20.43 -7.33 3.93
CA LEU A 205 -19.09 -6.88 4.26
C LEU A 205 -18.02 -7.58 3.38
N GLY A 206 -18.34 -8.75 2.85
CA GLY A 206 -17.38 -9.63 2.20
C GLY A 206 -16.31 -10.12 3.17
N LEU A 207 -15.18 -10.54 2.62
CA LEU A 207 -14.02 -10.95 3.40
C LEU A 207 -13.23 -9.70 3.85
N GLN A 208 -13.45 -9.26 5.09
CA GLN A 208 -12.69 -8.16 5.69
C GLN A 208 -11.57 -8.69 6.59
N GLU A 209 -10.39 -8.07 6.54
CA GLU A 209 -9.32 -8.35 7.49
C GLU A 209 -9.76 -7.97 8.90
N ARG A 210 -9.70 -8.92 9.82
CA ARG A 210 -10.02 -8.68 11.23
C ARG A 210 -8.79 -8.10 11.95
N LEU A 211 -9.06 -7.19 12.85
CA LEU A 211 -8.03 -6.61 13.72
C LEU A 211 -7.75 -7.56 14.90
N VAL A 212 -6.47 -7.71 15.26
CA VAL A 212 -6.09 -8.42 16.49
C VAL A 212 -6.63 -7.66 17.70
N GLN A 213 -7.40 -8.33 18.51
CA GLN A 213 -7.98 -7.77 19.73
C GLN A 213 -6.89 -7.59 20.79
N THR A 214 -6.69 -6.35 21.23
CA THR A 214 -5.76 -5.98 22.31
C THR A 214 -6.53 -5.27 23.42
N PRO A 215 -5.98 -5.13 24.65
CA PRO A 215 -6.62 -4.34 25.69
C PRO A 215 -6.93 -2.90 25.25
N LEU A 216 -6.07 -2.32 24.40
CA LEU A 216 -6.29 -0.98 23.84
C LEU A 216 -7.51 -0.94 22.91
N THR A 217 -7.65 -1.93 22.03
CA THR A 217 -8.81 -2.02 21.12
C THR A 217 -10.09 -2.28 21.89
N ALA A 218 -10.07 -3.10 22.94
CA ALA A 218 -11.21 -3.36 23.79
C ALA A 218 -11.68 -2.07 24.54
N ALA A 219 -10.74 -1.30 25.08
CA ALA A 219 -11.04 0.00 25.70
C ALA A 219 -11.60 1.01 24.69
N CYS A 220 -11.08 0.98 23.46
CA CYS A 220 -11.59 1.80 22.37
C CYS A 220 -13.01 1.41 21.99
N PHE A 221 -13.31 0.12 21.83
CA PHE A 221 -14.65 -0.37 21.53
C PHE A 221 -15.65 0.03 22.61
N MET A 222 -15.28 -0.09 23.89
CA MET A 222 -16.12 0.32 25.00
C MET A 222 -16.47 1.82 24.94
N THR A 223 -15.47 2.67 24.69
CA THR A 223 -15.68 4.12 24.59
C THR A 223 -16.55 4.48 23.38
N LEU A 224 -16.26 3.88 22.21
CA LEU A 224 -17.00 4.15 20.99
C LEU A 224 -18.46 3.66 21.06
N THR A 225 -18.70 2.47 21.61
CA THR A 225 -20.06 1.93 21.78
C THR A 225 -20.87 2.73 22.81
N HIS A 226 -20.23 3.19 23.88
CA HIS A 226 -20.88 4.08 24.84
C HIS A 226 -21.25 5.43 24.21
N ALA A 227 -20.35 6.01 23.39
CA ALA A 227 -20.63 7.22 22.65
C ALA A 227 -21.81 7.04 21.67
N LEU A 228 -21.83 5.94 20.91
CA LEU A 228 -22.93 5.61 20.00
C LEU A 228 -24.27 5.40 20.74
N ALA A 229 -24.27 4.69 21.86
CA ALA A 229 -25.48 4.50 22.69
C ALA A 229 -26.02 5.84 23.20
N SER A 230 -25.12 6.81 23.46
CA SER A 230 -25.46 8.17 23.84
C SER A 230 -25.77 9.09 22.63
N ARG A 231 -25.92 8.51 21.42
CA ARG A 231 -26.15 9.26 20.16
C ARG A 231 -25.06 10.28 19.84
N ARG A 232 -23.84 10.05 20.28
CA ARG A 232 -22.65 10.86 19.98
C ARG A 232 -21.76 10.15 18.95
N GLY A 233 -20.88 10.93 18.30
CA GLY A 233 -19.85 10.37 17.47
C GLY A 233 -18.66 9.83 18.27
N GLY A 234 -17.80 9.06 17.63
CA GLY A 234 -16.53 8.57 18.19
C GLY A 234 -15.32 9.27 17.61
N ALA A 235 -14.31 9.57 18.44
CA ALA A 235 -13.08 10.24 18.02
C ALA A 235 -11.82 9.56 18.59
N PRO A 236 -11.32 8.50 17.98
CA PRO A 236 -9.99 7.99 18.32
C PRO A 236 -8.89 8.96 17.87
N PHE A 237 -7.97 9.32 18.78
CA PHE A 237 -6.85 10.20 18.51
C PHE A 237 -5.53 9.62 19.01
N GLY A 238 -4.43 9.93 18.36
CA GLY A 238 -3.11 9.43 18.71
C GLY A 238 -2.12 9.52 17.55
N PRO A 239 -0.86 9.09 17.74
CA PRO A 239 0.16 9.15 16.70
C PRO A 239 -0.19 8.28 15.49
N ALA A 240 0.57 8.45 14.40
CA ALA A 240 0.41 7.62 13.21
C ALA A 240 0.73 6.14 13.52
N GLY A 241 0.07 5.21 12.82
CA GLY A 241 0.34 3.78 12.97
C GLY A 241 -0.28 3.09 14.19
N THR A 242 -1.11 3.77 14.99
CA THR A 242 -1.78 3.18 16.16
C THR A 242 -3.09 2.44 15.84
N GLY A 243 -3.50 2.39 14.56
CA GLY A 243 -4.68 1.63 14.13
C GLY A 243 -6.02 2.34 14.36
N LYS A 244 -6.07 3.67 14.47
CA LYS A 244 -7.31 4.44 14.72
C LYS A 244 -8.45 4.11 13.75
N THR A 245 -8.21 4.24 12.48
CA THR A 245 -9.19 3.99 11.41
C THR A 245 -9.57 2.51 11.33
N GLU A 246 -8.59 1.64 11.47
CA GLU A 246 -8.81 0.19 11.47
C GLU A 246 -9.67 -0.27 12.66
N THR A 247 -9.53 0.35 13.83
CA THR A 247 -10.37 0.05 15.00
C THR A 247 -11.83 0.45 14.77
N VAL A 248 -12.09 1.57 14.10
CA VAL A 248 -13.48 1.98 13.75
C VAL A 248 -14.08 1.01 12.73
N LYS A 249 -13.30 0.60 11.71
CA LYS A 249 -13.73 -0.40 10.70
C LYS A 249 -14.02 -1.74 11.36
N ALA A 250 -13.15 -2.18 12.26
CA ALA A 250 -13.33 -3.43 13.00
C ALA A 250 -14.61 -3.40 13.85
N LEU A 251 -14.90 -2.29 14.55
CA LEU A 251 -16.15 -2.15 15.30
C LEU A 251 -17.38 -2.21 14.38
N GLY A 252 -17.31 -1.57 13.21
CA GLY A 252 -18.38 -1.66 12.20
C GLY A 252 -18.61 -3.11 11.74
N ALA A 253 -17.55 -3.86 11.47
CA ALA A 253 -17.64 -5.26 11.08
C ALA A 253 -18.27 -6.14 12.17
N GLU A 254 -17.92 -5.91 13.44
CA GLU A 254 -18.53 -6.61 14.59
C GLU A 254 -20.03 -6.34 14.75
N LEU A 255 -20.50 -5.17 14.32
CA LEU A 255 -21.93 -4.80 14.34
C LEU A 255 -22.64 -5.06 13.00
N GLY A 256 -21.98 -5.71 12.03
CA GLY A 256 -22.52 -5.95 10.70
C GLY A 256 -22.82 -4.69 9.91
N ARG A 257 -22.05 -3.62 10.14
CA ARG A 257 -22.17 -2.30 9.51
C ARG A 257 -20.93 -1.99 8.69
N PHE A 258 -21.13 -1.51 7.48
CA PHE A 258 -20.05 -1.04 6.64
C PHE A 258 -19.66 0.40 7.02
N VAL A 259 -18.35 0.63 7.16
CA VAL A 259 -17.80 1.95 7.50
C VAL A 259 -17.23 2.58 6.25
N LEU A 260 -17.79 3.72 5.86
CA LEU A 260 -17.29 4.54 4.76
C LEU A 260 -16.15 5.43 5.28
N VAL A 261 -14.92 5.16 4.84
CA VAL A 261 -13.75 5.97 5.21
C VAL A 261 -13.56 7.08 4.20
N PHE A 262 -13.44 8.32 4.69
CA PHE A 262 -13.16 9.52 3.92
C PHE A 262 -11.89 10.17 4.45
N ASN A 263 -10.86 10.25 3.62
CA ASN A 263 -9.65 10.97 3.98
C ASN A 263 -9.88 12.46 3.78
N CYS A 264 -9.80 13.21 4.86
CA CYS A 264 -9.97 14.67 4.83
C CYS A 264 -8.70 15.34 4.29
N ASP A 265 -8.89 16.30 3.39
CA ASP A 265 -7.84 17.15 2.83
C ASP A 265 -8.34 18.59 2.77
N SER A 266 -7.45 19.54 2.61
CA SER A 266 -7.77 20.98 2.43
C SER A 266 -8.68 21.28 1.23
N GLN A 267 -8.80 20.35 0.29
CA GLN A 267 -9.72 20.47 -0.86
C GLN A 267 -11.20 20.19 -0.52
N PHE A 268 -11.48 19.60 0.66
CA PHE A 268 -12.86 19.38 1.06
C PHE A 268 -13.51 20.69 1.50
N ASP A 269 -14.41 21.18 0.67
CA ASP A 269 -15.23 22.36 0.99
C ASP A 269 -16.47 21.98 1.83
N LEU A 270 -17.12 22.98 2.37
CA LEU A 270 -18.35 22.80 3.17
C LEU A 270 -19.47 22.12 2.39
N SER A 271 -19.53 22.33 1.06
CA SER A 271 -20.59 21.75 0.22
C SER A 271 -20.38 20.27 -0.02
N ALA A 272 -19.12 19.83 -0.12
CA ALA A 272 -18.75 18.42 -0.22
C ALA A 272 -19.09 17.69 1.08
N MET A 273 -18.68 18.24 2.24
CA MET A 273 -19.01 17.67 3.55
C MET A 273 -20.51 17.55 3.77
N ARG A 274 -21.28 18.60 3.41
CA ARG A 274 -22.75 18.56 3.50
C ARG A 274 -23.35 17.42 2.70
N ARG A 275 -22.92 17.22 1.45
CA ARG A 275 -23.42 16.12 0.59
C ARG A 275 -23.14 14.75 1.20
N LEU A 276 -21.95 14.57 1.77
CA LEU A 276 -21.58 13.33 2.47
C LEU A 276 -22.50 13.09 3.68
N PHE A 277 -22.71 14.10 4.52
CA PHE A 277 -23.61 13.97 5.67
C PHE A 277 -25.06 13.70 5.29
N VAL A 278 -25.59 14.35 4.25
CA VAL A 278 -26.92 14.07 3.72
C VAL A 278 -27.03 12.61 3.28
N GLY A 279 -26.01 12.10 2.56
CA GLY A 279 -25.97 10.70 2.13
C GLY A 279 -25.92 9.74 3.31
N LEU A 280 -25.05 9.94 4.27
CA LEU A 280 -24.92 9.13 5.48
C LEU A 280 -26.22 9.09 6.28
N CYS A 281 -26.87 10.23 6.48
CA CYS A 281 -28.13 10.33 7.22
C CYS A 281 -29.29 9.58 6.56
N ARG A 282 -29.41 9.66 5.24
CA ARG A 282 -30.48 9.00 4.47
C ARG A 282 -30.33 7.49 4.45
N VAL A 283 -29.11 7.01 4.28
CA VAL A 283 -28.80 5.57 4.18
C VAL A 283 -28.69 4.93 5.57
N GLY A 284 -28.35 5.70 6.59
CA GLY A 284 -28.05 5.16 7.93
C GLY A 284 -26.67 4.50 8.00
N ALA A 285 -25.73 4.92 7.16
CA ALA A 285 -24.40 4.37 7.08
C ALA A 285 -23.46 4.99 8.13
N TRP A 286 -22.35 4.31 8.39
CA TRP A 286 -21.27 4.82 9.24
C TRP A 286 -20.22 5.53 8.39
N GLY A 287 -19.88 6.76 8.75
CA GLY A 287 -18.82 7.55 8.14
C GLY A 287 -17.65 7.74 9.09
N CYS A 288 -16.45 7.40 8.66
CA CYS A 288 -15.19 7.65 9.36
C CYS A 288 -14.39 8.70 8.57
N PHE A 289 -14.24 9.89 9.14
CA PHE A 289 -13.47 10.98 8.57
C PHE A 289 -12.04 10.92 9.11
N ASP A 290 -11.13 10.42 8.30
CA ASP A 290 -9.74 10.21 8.68
C ASP A 290 -8.93 11.51 8.52
N GLU A 291 -7.99 11.75 9.43
CA GLU A 291 -7.18 12.96 9.49
C GLU A 291 -8.01 14.27 9.47
N PHE A 292 -9.09 14.27 10.25
CA PHE A 292 -10.11 15.33 10.26
C PHE A 292 -9.55 16.74 10.54
N ASN A 293 -8.45 16.85 11.27
CA ASN A 293 -7.77 18.10 11.58
C ASN A 293 -6.90 18.66 10.42
N ARG A 294 -7.01 18.08 9.21
CA ARG A 294 -6.48 18.67 7.97
C ARG A 294 -7.44 19.65 7.30
N LEU A 295 -8.71 19.62 7.69
CA LEU A 295 -9.69 20.58 7.20
C LEU A 295 -9.36 21.98 7.68
N ASP A 296 -9.69 22.97 6.86
CA ASP A 296 -9.55 24.38 7.24
C ASP A 296 -10.44 24.72 8.44
N GLU A 297 -9.99 25.63 9.31
CA GLU A 297 -10.68 26.01 10.53
C GLU A 297 -12.11 26.52 10.28
N HIS A 298 -12.31 27.26 9.17
CA HIS A 298 -13.64 27.72 8.75
C HIS A 298 -14.59 26.57 8.41
N VAL A 299 -14.06 25.54 7.73
CA VAL A 299 -14.82 24.33 7.40
C VAL A 299 -15.14 23.56 8.67
N LEU A 300 -14.17 23.36 9.57
CA LEU A 300 -14.36 22.67 10.84
C LEU A 300 -15.46 23.31 11.70
N SER A 301 -15.50 24.64 11.78
CA SER A 301 -16.52 25.35 12.52
C SER A 301 -17.93 25.12 11.97
N SER A 302 -18.09 25.18 10.65
CA SER A 302 -19.37 24.93 9.97
C SER A 302 -19.81 23.48 10.04
N VAL A 303 -18.87 22.55 9.92
CA VAL A 303 -19.11 21.11 10.08
C VAL A 303 -19.56 20.77 11.49
N SER A 304 -19.02 21.44 12.50
CA SER A 304 -19.47 21.27 13.89
C SER A 304 -20.98 21.51 14.06
N GLN A 305 -21.53 22.57 13.45
CA GLN A 305 -22.96 22.82 13.47
C GLN A 305 -23.79 21.71 12.78
N GLN A 306 -23.29 21.20 11.65
CA GLN A 306 -23.98 20.11 10.94
C GLN A 306 -23.97 18.82 11.76
N ILE A 307 -22.85 18.44 12.37
CA ILE A 307 -22.76 17.26 13.24
C ILE A 307 -23.67 17.42 14.46
N GLN A 308 -23.72 18.60 15.07
CA GLN A 308 -24.63 18.90 16.19
C GLN A 308 -26.10 18.75 15.78
N ALA A 309 -26.48 19.24 14.59
CA ALA A 309 -27.84 19.07 14.06
C ALA A 309 -28.20 17.60 13.84
N ILE A 310 -27.27 16.78 13.31
CA ILE A 310 -27.46 15.33 13.13
C ILE A 310 -27.62 14.64 14.48
N GLN A 311 -26.78 14.93 15.47
CA GLN A 311 -26.85 14.32 16.80
C GLN A 311 -28.14 14.69 17.54
N HIS A 312 -28.58 15.94 17.40
CA HIS A 312 -29.86 16.38 17.95
C HIS A 312 -31.03 15.64 17.27
N ALA A 313 -31.00 15.50 15.97
CA ALA A 313 -32.01 14.74 15.22
C ALA A 313 -32.02 13.25 15.61
N LEU A 314 -30.86 12.63 15.82
CA LEU A 314 -30.74 11.24 16.31
C LEU A 314 -31.30 11.06 17.73
N ALA A 315 -31.18 12.07 18.59
CA ALA A 315 -31.68 12.02 19.97
C ALA A 315 -33.20 12.26 20.04
N SER A 316 -33.73 13.17 19.21
CA SER A 316 -35.13 13.58 19.19
C SER A 316 -35.98 12.85 18.14
N SER A 317 -35.40 11.95 17.33
CA SER A 317 -36.04 11.28 16.21
C SER A 317 -36.74 12.24 15.23
N THR A 318 -36.09 13.39 15.00
CA THR A 318 -36.53 14.47 14.10
C THR A 318 -35.70 14.50 12.82
N GLU A 319 -35.99 15.43 11.94
CA GLU A 319 -35.16 15.71 10.77
C GLU A 319 -33.99 16.63 11.15
N ALA A 320 -32.83 16.41 10.54
CA ALA A 320 -31.68 17.31 10.68
C ALA A 320 -31.77 18.45 9.66
N ASP A 321 -31.50 19.66 10.12
CA ASP A 321 -31.35 20.83 9.23
C ASP A 321 -29.89 20.94 8.76
N LEU A 322 -29.65 20.42 7.55
CA LEU A 322 -28.35 20.47 6.88
C LEU A 322 -28.36 21.50 5.73
N GLY A 323 -29.29 22.45 5.74
CA GLY A 323 -29.63 23.33 4.64
C GLY A 323 -30.96 22.86 3.99
N PRO A 324 -31.05 21.65 3.41
CA PRO A 324 -32.31 20.91 3.31
C PRO A 324 -32.60 20.15 4.61
N ARG A 325 -33.87 19.99 4.96
CA ARG A 325 -34.29 19.07 6.03
C ARG A 325 -34.14 17.64 5.54
N VAL A 326 -33.45 16.83 6.30
CA VAL A 326 -33.09 15.45 5.93
C VAL A 326 -33.51 14.50 7.05
N PRO A 327 -34.27 13.44 6.74
CA PRO A 327 -34.56 12.39 7.70
C PRO A 327 -33.28 11.65 8.08
N VAL A 328 -33.06 11.45 9.37
CA VAL A 328 -31.89 10.77 9.89
C VAL A 328 -32.25 9.37 10.33
N GLN A 329 -31.63 8.38 9.70
CA GLN A 329 -31.77 6.98 10.10
C GLN A 329 -31.12 6.74 11.47
N PRO A 330 -31.78 6.03 12.42
CA PRO A 330 -31.24 5.80 13.76
C PRO A 330 -29.89 5.06 13.81
N SER A 331 -29.54 4.39 12.73
CA SER A 331 -28.31 3.62 12.59
C SER A 331 -27.10 4.45 12.16
N THR A 332 -27.29 5.73 11.83
CA THR A 332 -26.21 6.62 11.38
C THR A 332 -25.14 6.79 12.46
N GLY A 333 -23.85 6.61 12.08
CA GLY A 333 -22.70 6.81 12.94
C GLY A 333 -21.67 7.74 12.31
N ILE A 334 -21.15 8.68 13.08
CA ILE A 334 -20.10 9.60 12.63
C ILE A 334 -18.86 9.40 13.50
N PHE A 335 -17.74 9.09 12.86
CA PHE A 335 -16.45 8.93 13.51
C PHE A 335 -15.43 9.87 12.89
N VAL A 336 -14.53 10.38 13.71
CA VAL A 336 -13.41 11.21 13.26
C VAL A 336 -12.10 10.67 13.82
N THR A 337 -11.06 10.63 13.03
CA THR A 337 -9.72 10.29 13.52
C THR A 337 -8.81 11.52 13.45
N MET A 338 -7.86 11.59 14.36
CA MET A 338 -6.97 12.73 14.49
C MET A 338 -5.56 12.31 14.87
N ASN A 339 -4.60 13.08 14.39
CA ASN A 339 -3.22 12.98 14.82
C ASN A 339 -2.76 14.32 15.42
N PRO A 340 -2.58 14.41 16.74
CA PRO A 340 -2.26 15.67 17.42
C PRO A 340 -0.82 16.14 17.21
N SER A 341 0.09 15.26 16.74
CA SER A 341 1.55 15.48 16.80
C SER A 341 2.14 16.20 15.59
N TYR A 342 1.35 16.63 14.59
CA TYR A 342 1.89 17.26 13.39
C TYR A 342 1.79 18.80 13.43
N ALA A 343 2.90 19.47 13.15
CA ALA A 343 2.94 20.91 12.95
C ALA A 343 2.11 21.32 11.69
N GLY A 344 1.40 22.44 11.76
CA GLY A 344 0.62 22.95 10.62
C GLY A 344 -0.81 22.41 10.51
N ARG A 345 -1.33 21.70 11.52
CA ARG A 345 -2.73 21.24 11.56
C ARG A 345 -3.61 22.12 12.41
N SER A 346 -4.86 22.27 12.00
CA SER A 346 -5.85 23.09 12.71
C SER A 346 -6.16 22.51 14.09
N HIS A 347 -6.25 23.38 15.10
CA HIS A 347 -6.83 23.00 16.38
C HIS A 347 -8.34 22.79 16.22
N LEU A 348 -8.84 21.70 16.78
CA LEU A 348 -10.29 21.48 16.77
C LEU A 348 -10.97 22.49 17.67
N PRO A 349 -12.03 23.16 17.18
CA PRO A 349 -12.86 24.01 18.03
C PRO A 349 -13.44 23.23 19.22
N ASP A 350 -13.49 23.88 20.42
CA ASP A 350 -13.97 23.24 21.65
C ASP A 350 -15.42 22.71 21.55
N ASN A 351 -16.26 23.40 20.78
CA ASN A 351 -17.64 22.96 20.51
C ASN A 351 -17.67 21.63 19.76
N LEU A 352 -16.77 21.42 18.79
CA LEU A 352 -16.65 20.18 18.02
C LEU A 352 -16.13 19.03 18.89
N VAL A 353 -15.14 19.32 19.72
CA VAL A 353 -14.54 18.33 20.64
C VAL A 353 -15.58 17.70 21.58
N LYS A 354 -16.58 18.48 22.05
CA LYS A 354 -17.63 18.02 22.97
C LYS A 354 -18.66 17.09 22.32
N LEU A 355 -18.75 17.05 20.99
CA LEU A 355 -19.70 16.22 20.24
C LEU A 355 -19.26 14.76 20.13
N PHE A 356 -18.02 14.44 20.50
CA PHE A 356 -17.45 13.12 20.33
C PHE A 356 -17.02 12.46 21.63
N GLY A 357 -17.22 11.16 21.71
CA GLY A 357 -16.55 10.29 22.69
C GLY A 357 -15.09 10.10 22.28
N ARG A 358 -14.15 10.69 23.01
CA ARG A 358 -12.73 10.67 22.69
C ARG A 358 -12.03 9.49 23.34
N VAL A 359 -11.16 8.85 22.58
CA VAL A 359 -10.28 7.78 23.09
C VAL A 359 -8.86 8.00 22.60
N ALA A 360 -7.90 7.99 23.54
CA ALA A 360 -6.48 8.07 23.22
C ALA A 360 -5.98 6.69 22.78
N MET A 361 -5.38 6.65 21.60
CA MET A 361 -4.74 5.47 21.05
C MET A 361 -3.22 5.63 21.20
N THR A 362 -2.62 4.78 22.02
CA THR A 362 -1.18 4.65 22.19
C THR A 362 -0.61 3.56 21.29
N GLN A 363 0.68 3.30 21.38
CA GLN A 363 1.26 2.16 20.68
C GLN A 363 0.67 0.86 21.26
N PRO A 364 0.10 -0.01 20.42
CA PRO A 364 -0.46 -1.28 20.89
C PRO A 364 0.65 -2.28 21.25
N ASP A 365 0.28 -3.32 21.99
CA ASP A 365 1.19 -4.42 22.36
C ASP A 365 1.65 -5.19 21.11
N ALA A 366 2.89 -4.90 20.70
CA ALA A 366 3.49 -5.50 19.52
C ALA A 366 3.75 -7.01 19.71
N GLU A 367 4.14 -7.47 20.93
CA GLU A 367 4.41 -8.88 21.19
C GLU A 367 3.13 -9.71 21.00
N HIS A 368 2.02 -9.23 21.56
CA HIS A 368 0.74 -9.91 21.42
C HIS A 368 0.28 -9.98 19.96
N ILE A 369 0.39 -8.86 19.22
CA ILE A 369 -0.02 -8.81 17.80
C ILE A 369 0.82 -9.76 16.96
N VAL A 370 2.14 -9.73 17.10
CA VAL A 370 3.06 -10.60 16.36
C VAL A 370 2.81 -12.08 16.68
N HIS A 371 2.60 -12.40 17.96
CA HIS A 371 2.26 -13.76 18.39
C HIS A 371 0.99 -14.29 17.71
N VAL A 372 -0.08 -13.50 17.73
CA VAL A 372 -1.36 -13.88 17.11
C VAL A 372 -1.20 -14.05 15.59
N LEU A 373 -0.54 -13.11 14.90
CA LEU A 373 -0.34 -13.17 13.46
C LEU A 373 0.53 -14.38 13.05
N LEU A 374 1.62 -14.66 13.76
CA LEU A 374 2.43 -15.85 13.51
C LEU A 374 1.61 -17.14 13.65
N ARG A 375 0.80 -17.23 14.71
CA ARG A 375 -0.07 -18.40 14.93
C ARG A 375 -1.09 -18.58 13.80
N VAL A 376 -1.70 -17.49 13.33
CA VAL A 376 -2.65 -17.50 12.20
C VAL A 376 -1.99 -17.99 10.92
N HIS A 377 -0.74 -17.65 10.71
CA HIS A 377 0.04 -18.14 9.56
C HIS A 377 0.60 -19.56 9.75
N GLY A 378 0.26 -20.25 10.85
CA GLY A 378 0.61 -21.66 11.08
C GLY A 378 1.98 -21.90 11.72
N PHE A 379 2.60 -20.88 12.35
CA PHE A 379 3.83 -21.05 13.10
C PHE A 379 3.57 -21.73 14.46
N THR A 380 4.22 -22.83 14.72
CA THR A 380 4.07 -23.61 15.96
C THR A 380 4.79 -22.96 17.13
N THR A 381 5.97 -22.36 16.89
CA THR A 381 6.82 -21.68 17.88
C THR A 381 6.51 -20.17 17.99
N ALA A 382 5.32 -19.74 17.56
CA ALA A 382 4.91 -18.34 17.45
C ALA A 382 5.23 -17.47 18.66
N ARG A 383 5.09 -17.97 19.91
CA ARG A 383 5.32 -17.19 21.13
C ARG A 383 6.79 -16.83 21.35
N THR A 384 7.70 -17.76 21.08
CA THR A 384 9.14 -17.53 21.23
C THR A 384 9.67 -16.63 20.12
N LEU A 385 9.18 -16.85 18.89
CA LEU A 385 9.53 -16.05 17.72
C LEU A 385 9.02 -14.61 17.84
N ALA A 386 7.81 -14.40 18.36
CA ALA A 386 7.25 -13.07 18.58
C ALA A 386 8.14 -12.22 19.51
N ARG A 387 8.58 -12.80 20.63
CA ARG A 387 9.49 -12.12 21.58
C ARG A 387 10.82 -11.77 20.92
N LYS A 388 11.42 -12.70 20.19
CA LYS A 388 12.69 -12.48 19.48
C LYS A 388 12.56 -11.38 18.44
N MET A 389 11.46 -11.37 17.66
CA MET A 389 11.22 -10.34 16.66
C MET A 389 11.03 -8.96 17.25
N VAL A 390 10.21 -8.84 18.31
CA VAL A 390 9.98 -7.54 18.96
C VAL A 390 11.29 -7.04 19.59
N LEU A 391 12.06 -7.92 20.25
CA LEU A 391 13.38 -7.56 20.77
C LEU A 391 14.33 -7.09 19.67
N LEU A 392 14.39 -7.78 18.52
CA LEU A 392 15.23 -7.38 17.39
C LEU A 392 14.87 -5.97 16.90
N PHE A 393 13.58 -5.66 16.74
CA PHE A 393 13.12 -4.35 16.29
C PHE A 393 13.37 -3.24 17.31
N GLN A 394 13.30 -3.56 18.62
CA GLN A 394 13.70 -2.64 19.68
C GLN A 394 15.21 -2.35 19.62
N LEU A 395 16.05 -3.38 19.49
CA LEU A 395 17.50 -3.22 19.34
C LEU A 395 17.83 -2.41 18.06
N CYS A 396 17.13 -2.64 16.96
CA CYS A 396 17.29 -1.82 15.75
C CYS A 396 16.98 -0.33 16.02
N THR A 397 15.94 -0.04 16.80
CA THR A 397 15.61 1.36 17.16
C THR A 397 16.65 2.00 18.06
N GLU A 398 17.31 1.24 18.93
CA GLU A 398 18.28 1.75 19.92
C GLU A 398 19.70 1.84 19.37
N GLN A 399 20.10 0.95 18.48
CA GLN A 399 21.49 0.79 18.04
C GLN A 399 21.78 1.29 16.62
N LEU A 400 20.80 1.33 15.74
CA LEU A 400 20.99 1.90 14.41
C LEU A 400 20.94 3.43 14.45
N SER A 401 21.41 4.09 13.42
CA SER A 401 21.41 5.56 13.33
C SER A 401 19.98 6.13 13.41
N ASP A 402 19.82 7.31 14.03
CA ASP A 402 18.52 8.01 14.12
C ASP A 402 18.19 8.74 12.81
N ALA A 403 18.06 7.97 11.73
CA ALA A 403 17.68 8.52 10.44
C ALA A 403 16.17 8.78 10.40
N PRO A 404 15.71 9.96 9.91
CA PRO A 404 14.30 10.35 9.95
C PRO A 404 13.37 9.43 9.15
N HIS A 405 13.91 8.63 8.24
CA HIS A 405 13.16 7.68 7.42
C HIS A 405 13.08 6.26 8.04
N TYR A 406 13.76 6.00 9.14
CA TYR A 406 13.67 4.70 9.80
C TYR A 406 12.34 4.55 10.53
N ASP A 407 11.67 3.46 10.26
CA ASP A 407 10.46 3.03 10.95
C ASP A 407 10.56 1.54 11.29
N PHE A 408 10.71 1.27 12.57
CA PHE A 408 10.69 -0.08 13.14
C PHE A 408 9.40 -0.36 13.90
N GLY A 409 8.31 0.33 13.51
CA GLY A 409 7.00 0.18 14.11
C GLY A 409 6.22 -1.05 13.60
N LEU A 410 4.94 -1.14 14.01
CA LEU A 410 4.06 -2.26 13.67
C LEU A 410 3.89 -2.50 12.17
N ARG A 411 3.94 -1.44 11.32
CA ARG A 411 3.84 -1.62 9.87
C ARG A 411 5.02 -2.40 9.31
N ALA A 412 6.23 -2.08 9.76
CA ALA A 412 7.42 -2.82 9.34
C ALA A 412 7.39 -4.25 9.84
N LEU A 413 6.96 -4.49 11.10
CA LEU A 413 6.73 -5.83 11.64
C LEU A 413 5.70 -6.61 10.82
N LYS A 414 4.54 -6.02 10.49
CA LYS A 414 3.51 -6.66 9.65
C LYS A 414 4.06 -7.03 8.27
N ALA A 415 4.84 -6.15 7.64
CA ALA A 415 5.45 -6.43 6.34
C ALA A 415 6.40 -7.65 6.39
N VAL A 416 7.23 -7.75 7.43
CA VAL A 416 8.10 -8.91 7.67
C VAL A 416 7.29 -10.18 7.89
N LEU A 417 6.22 -10.12 8.69
CA LEU A 417 5.36 -11.28 8.97
C LEU A 417 4.65 -11.81 7.72
N VAL A 418 4.09 -10.93 6.92
CA VAL A 418 3.45 -11.31 5.64
C VAL A 418 4.46 -11.96 4.72
N ARG A 419 5.69 -11.43 4.65
CA ARG A 419 6.76 -12.03 3.85
C ARG A 419 7.17 -13.40 4.39
N ALA A 420 7.32 -13.54 5.71
CA ALA A 420 7.65 -14.81 6.35
C ALA A 420 6.59 -15.88 6.08
N ALA A 421 5.31 -15.52 6.13
CA ALA A 421 4.20 -16.41 5.82
C ALA A 421 4.23 -16.94 4.38
N HIS A 422 4.65 -16.10 3.41
CA HIS A 422 4.84 -16.52 2.03
C HIS A 422 6.05 -17.46 1.82
N MET A 423 7.06 -17.34 2.68
CA MET A 423 8.29 -18.16 2.61
C MET A 423 8.17 -19.48 3.34
N GLN A 424 7.23 -19.61 4.27
CA GLN A 424 7.04 -20.83 5.06
C GLN A 424 6.62 -22.02 4.16
N ARG A 425 7.60 -22.80 3.73
CA ARG A 425 7.38 -24.06 2.95
C ARG A 425 8.06 -25.27 3.58
N GLY A 426 8.57 -25.16 4.81
CA GLY A 426 9.33 -26.23 5.48
C GLY A 426 9.30 -26.10 7.00
N ASP A 427 10.00 -27.02 7.68
CA ASP A 427 9.98 -27.17 9.13
C ASP A 427 10.78 -26.10 9.92
N ASP A 428 11.58 -25.26 9.24
CA ASP A 428 12.42 -24.27 9.91
C ASP A 428 11.77 -22.87 9.91
N GLU A 429 10.92 -22.64 10.89
CA GLU A 429 10.19 -21.39 11.09
C GLU A 429 11.11 -20.19 11.36
N ALA A 430 12.20 -20.41 12.08
CA ALA A 430 13.13 -19.34 12.43
C ALA A 430 13.90 -18.84 11.20
N THR A 431 14.28 -19.74 10.31
CA THR A 431 14.94 -19.39 9.03
C THR A 431 14.01 -18.55 8.14
N ALA A 432 12.72 -18.88 8.05
CA ALA A 432 11.76 -18.09 7.27
C ALA A 432 11.65 -16.65 7.80
N ILE A 433 11.64 -16.47 9.13
CA ILE A 433 11.59 -15.13 9.75
C ILE A 433 12.89 -14.37 9.49
N VAL A 434 14.04 -14.97 9.77
CA VAL A 434 15.35 -14.30 9.57
C VAL A 434 15.53 -13.90 8.11
N GLN A 435 15.19 -14.77 7.18
CA GLN A 435 15.24 -14.46 5.76
C GLN A 435 14.31 -13.30 5.39
N SER A 436 13.09 -13.31 5.92
CA SER A 436 12.13 -12.22 5.70
C SER A 436 12.64 -10.88 6.24
N VAL A 437 13.26 -10.86 7.42
CA VAL A 437 13.91 -9.66 7.99
C VAL A 437 15.02 -9.16 7.06
N LEU A 438 15.92 -10.04 6.63
CA LEU A 438 17.05 -9.72 5.76
C LEU A 438 16.64 -9.29 4.35
N GLU A 439 15.44 -9.64 3.91
CA GLU A 439 14.90 -9.18 2.62
C GLU A 439 14.16 -7.84 2.73
N THR A 440 13.55 -7.55 3.86
CA THR A 440 12.63 -6.42 4.00
C THR A 440 13.28 -5.19 4.64
N VAL A 441 14.17 -5.39 5.61
CA VAL A 441 14.75 -4.28 6.40
C VAL A 441 15.99 -3.65 5.75
N PRO A 442 17.02 -4.40 5.29
CA PRO A 442 18.26 -3.84 4.76
C PRO A 442 18.08 -2.86 3.59
N PRO A 443 17.10 -3.03 2.68
CA PRO A 443 16.93 -2.09 1.58
C PRO A 443 16.61 -0.66 2.01
N ARG A 444 16.07 -0.48 3.22
CA ARG A 444 15.73 0.82 3.82
C ARG A 444 16.92 1.46 4.54
N LEU A 445 17.95 0.67 4.85
CA LEU A 445 19.06 1.13 5.67
C LEU A 445 20.11 1.86 4.84
N VAL A 446 20.75 2.81 5.49
CA VAL A 446 21.99 3.43 4.99
C VAL A 446 23.09 2.37 4.98
N ALA A 447 24.06 2.49 4.06
CA ALA A 447 25.12 1.49 3.86
C ALA A 447 25.92 1.18 5.15
N ALA A 448 26.08 2.16 6.03
CA ALA A 448 26.79 2.00 7.31
C ALA A 448 26.04 1.10 8.32
N ASP A 449 24.70 1.10 8.28
CA ASP A 449 23.86 0.37 9.25
C ASP A 449 23.55 -1.07 8.81
N ALA A 450 23.74 -1.40 7.54
CA ALA A 450 23.44 -2.74 7.03
C ALA A 450 24.27 -3.86 7.67
N PRO A 451 25.59 -3.71 7.91
CA PRO A 451 26.38 -4.68 8.65
C PRO A 451 25.92 -4.85 10.09
N LEU A 452 25.59 -3.73 10.78
CA LEU A 452 25.09 -3.76 12.16
C LEU A 452 23.79 -4.55 12.30
N LEU A 453 22.85 -4.38 11.36
CA LEU A 453 21.63 -5.21 11.34
C LEU A 453 21.96 -6.70 11.21
N THR A 454 22.94 -7.07 10.39
CA THR A 454 23.32 -8.47 10.21
C THR A 454 23.90 -9.06 11.51
N GLU A 455 24.70 -8.30 12.25
CA GLU A 455 25.20 -8.66 13.56
C GLU A 455 24.06 -8.83 14.57
N LEU A 456 23.15 -7.86 14.67
CA LEU A 456 21.97 -7.93 15.55
C LEU A 456 21.09 -9.16 15.26
N VAL A 457 20.90 -9.49 13.98
CA VAL A 457 20.13 -10.69 13.60
C VAL A 457 20.86 -11.96 14.04
N SER A 458 22.18 -12.03 13.91
CA SER A 458 22.96 -13.18 14.35
C SER A 458 22.97 -13.34 15.87
N ASP A 459 22.92 -12.23 16.62
CA ASP A 459 22.85 -12.26 18.08
C ASP A 459 21.48 -12.77 18.60
N VAL A 460 20.39 -12.34 17.98
CA VAL A 460 19.04 -12.75 18.38
C VAL A 460 18.70 -14.18 17.88
N PHE A 461 19.25 -14.56 16.72
CA PHE A 461 19.01 -15.86 16.07
C PHE A 461 20.34 -16.60 15.76
N PRO A 462 21.10 -17.03 16.78
CA PRO A 462 22.45 -17.58 16.60
C PRO A 462 22.45 -18.90 15.82
N ASP A 463 21.37 -19.67 15.87
CA ASP A 463 21.27 -21.01 15.27
C ASP A 463 20.85 -20.97 13.79
N VAL A 464 20.53 -19.78 13.24
CA VAL A 464 19.97 -19.64 11.90
C VAL A 464 21.02 -19.12 10.92
N ARG A 465 21.25 -19.85 9.84
CA ARG A 465 22.05 -19.40 8.70
C ARG A 465 21.15 -19.22 7.49
N PRO A 466 20.78 -17.97 7.14
CA PRO A 466 19.94 -17.75 5.97
C PRO A 466 20.67 -18.17 4.69
N ALA A 467 19.99 -18.97 3.86
CA ALA A 467 20.46 -19.24 2.53
C ALA A 467 20.15 -18.06 1.60
N PRO A 468 21.04 -17.67 0.68
CA PRO A 468 20.71 -16.67 -0.33
C PRO A 468 19.50 -17.17 -1.15
N PRO A 469 18.47 -16.33 -1.37
CA PRO A 469 17.30 -16.75 -2.13
C PRO A 469 17.68 -17.03 -3.58
N ALA A 470 17.23 -18.15 -4.10
CA ALA A 470 17.42 -18.53 -5.49
C ALA A 470 16.56 -17.65 -6.41
N LEU A 471 17.14 -16.57 -6.93
CA LEU A 471 16.56 -15.70 -7.95
C LEU A 471 17.27 -15.87 -9.31
N ASP A 472 17.82 -17.05 -9.57
CA ASP A 472 18.68 -17.32 -10.72
C ASP A 472 17.99 -16.99 -12.05
N ALA A 473 16.70 -17.32 -12.20
CA ALA A 473 15.94 -17.01 -13.41
C ALA A 473 15.76 -15.49 -13.62
N LEU A 474 15.47 -14.73 -12.54
CA LEU A 474 15.33 -13.28 -12.62
C LEU A 474 16.69 -12.62 -12.86
N THR A 475 17.73 -13.09 -12.19
CA THR A 475 19.09 -12.59 -12.38
C THR A 475 19.54 -12.77 -13.83
N ALA A 476 19.34 -13.95 -14.42
CA ALA A 476 19.65 -14.21 -15.82
C ALA A 476 18.84 -13.32 -16.78
N ALA A 477 17.55 -13.06 -16.47
CA ALA A 477 16.73 -12.17 -17.28
C ALA A 477 17.18 -10.70 -17.19
N VAL A 478 17.56 -10.24 -16.00
CA VAL A 478 18.12 -8.90 -15.77
C VAL A 478 19.47 -8.76 -16.49
N GLU A 479 20.34 -9.74 -16.41
CA GLU A 479 21.64 -9.74 -17.11
C GLU A 479 21.46 -9.72 -18.64
N ALA A 480 20.52 -10.49 -19.16
CA ALA A 480 20.19 -10.49 -20.58
C ALA A 480 19.67 -9.11 -21.04
N GLU A 481 18.83 -8.47 -20.22
CA GLU A 481 18.29 -7.13 -20.52
C GLU A 481 19.39 -6.06 -20.44
N CYS A 482 20.27 -6.14 -19.45
CA CYS A 482 21.45 -5.28 -19.34
C CYS A 482 22.34 -5.42 -20.58
N GLY A 483 22.58 -6.65 -21.05
CA GLY A 483 23.34 -6.89 -22.28
C GLY A 483 22.71 -6.24 -23.52
N ALA A 484 21.37 -6.32 -23.65
CA ALA A 484 20.63 -5.70 -24.74
C ALA A 484 20.71 -4.16 -24.71
N GLN A 485 20.82 -3.55 -23.52
CA GLN A 485 20.97 -2.10 -23.33
C GLN A 485 22.43 -1.63 -23.20
N HIS A 486 23.41 -2.50 -23.43
CA HIS A 486 24.83 -2.23 -23.24
C HIS A 486 25.19 -1.74 -21.82
N LEU A 487 24.44 -2.23 -20.83
CA LEU A 487 24.75 -2.01 -19.43
C LEU A 487 25.57 -3.17 -18.88
N THR A 488 26.46 -2.89 -17.96
CA THR A 488 27.18 -3.94 -17.23
C THR A 488 26.34 -4.35 -16.03
N ALA A 489 25.83 -5.59 -16.03
CA ALA A 489 25.16 -6.15 -14.87
C ALA A 489 26.23 -6.63 -13.87
N GLY A 490 26.07 -6.29 -12.60
CA GLY A 490 26.95 -6.82 -11.56
C GLY A 490 27.06 -5.92 -10.32
N GLY A 491 27.72 -6.48 -9.29
CA GLY A 491 28.00 -5.79 -8.04
C GLY A 491 26.76 -5.31 -7.29
N ALA A 492 26.95 -4.30 -6.47
CA ALA A 492 25.91 -3.75 -5.59
C ALA A 492 24.67 -3.23 -6.34
N TRP A 493 24.80 -2.82 -7.61
CA TRP A 493 23.66 -2.34 -8.39
C TRP A 493 22.67 -3.48 -8.75
N LEU A 494 23.18 -4.64 -9.14
CA LEU A 494 22.32 -5.80 -9.41
C LEU A 494 21.57 -6.24 -8.15
N ASP A 495 22.24 -6.23 -6.99
CA ASP A 495 21.59 -6.52 -5.71
C ASP A 495 20.45 -5.54 -5.42
N LYS A 496 20.61 -4.24 -5.77
CA LYS A 496 19.55 -3.24 -5.62
C LYS A 496 18.36 -3.50 -6.55
N VAL A 497 18.59 -3.98 -7.77
CA VAL A 497 17.52 -4.38 -8.69
C VAL A 497 16.72 -5.57 -8.12
N LEU A 498 17.42 -6.57 -7.57
CA LEU A 498 16.78 -7.71 -6.93
C LEU A 498 16.05 -7.34 -5.63
N GLN A 499 16.61 -6.40 -4.84
CA GLN A 499 15.94 -5.84 -3.66
C GLN A 499 14.66 -5.10 -4.06
N LEU A 500 14.68 -4.32 -5.14
CA LEU A 500 13.49 -3.64 -5.66
C LEU A 500 12.40 -4.64 -6.03
N HIS A 501 12.75 -5.73 -6.71
CA HIS A 501 11.77 -6.79 -7.03
C HIS A 501 11.10 -7.35 -5.79
N ARG A 502 11.88 -7.69 -4.75
CA ARG A 502 11.37 -8.25 -3.49
C ARG A 502 10.42 -7.30 -2.79
N ILE A 503 10.78 -6.03 -2.72
CA ILE A 503 9.93 -5.01 -2.06
C ILE A 503 8.63 -4.78 -2.83
N LEU A 504 8.66 -4.78 -4.17
CA LEU A 504 7.46 -4.65 -5.01
C LEU A 504 6.47 -5.81 -4.84
N GLN A 505 6.92 -6.98 -4.37
CA GLN A 505 6.01 -8.08 -4.02
C GLN A 505 5.20 -7.81 -2.75
N VAL A 506 5.77 -7.06 -1.80
CA VAL A 506 5.15 -6.77 -0.50
C VAL A 506 4.43 -5.43 -0.51
N SER A 507 5.07 -4.40 -1.08
CA SER A 507 4.58 -3.02 -1.06
C SER A 507 4.13 -2.59 -2.45
N HIS A 508 2.97 -1.94 -2.54
CA HIS A 508 2.45 -1.38 -3.79
C HIS A 508 2.98 0.03 -4.08
N GLY A 509 3.49 0.74 -3.07
CA GLY A 509 4.22 1.99 -3.19
C GLY A 509 5.67 1.83 -2.75
N VAL A 510 6.65 2.23 -3.59
CA VAL A 510 8.08 2.07 -3.30
C VAL A 510 8.84 3.36 -3.62
N VAL A 511 9.67 3.81 -2.68
CA VAL A 511 10.55 4.98 -2.83
C VAL A 511 11.97 4.50 -3.17
N LEU A 512 12.50 4.99 -4.28
CA LEU A 512 13.89 4.81 -4.71
C LEU A 512 14.68 6.06 -4.31
N VAL A 513 15.56 5.93 -3.32
CA VAL A 513 16.31 7.06 -2.75
C VAL A 513 17.77 6.97 -3.17
N GLY A 514 18.37 8.09 -3.54
CA GLY A 514 19.79 8.21 -3.86
C GLY A 514 20.06 9.39 -4.77
N GLU A 515 21.29 9.82 -4.85
CA GLU A 515 21.71 10.95 -5.68
C GLU A 515 21.43 10.71 -7.17
N SER A 516 21.44 11.79 -7.95
CA SER A 516 21.33 11.69 -9.40
C SER A 516 22.51 10.91 -9.99
N GLY A 517 22.21 9.96 -10.89
CA GLY A 517 23.22 9.14 -11.56
C GLY A 517 23.60 7.83 -10.88
N VAL A 518 23.04 7.47 -9.71
CA VAL A 518 23.30 6.17 -9.04
C VAL A 518 22.58 4.98 -9.68
N GLY A 519 21.83 5.20 -10.77
CA GLY A 519 21.20 4.13 -11.55
C GLY A 519 19.77 3.77 -11.16
N LYS A 520 19.05 4.59 -10.38
CA LYS A 520 17.63 4.38 -9.99
C LYS A 520 16.72 4.12 -11.18
N THR A 521 16.68 5.06 -12.13
CA THR A 521 15.84 5.00 -13.34
C THR A 521 16.16 3.77 -14.19
N ARG A 522 17.43 3.42 -14.31
CA ARG A 522 17.84 2.22 -15.06
C ARG A 522 17.42 0.95 -14.35
N ALA A 523 17.50 0.91 -13.01
CA ALA A 523 17.13 -0.25 -12.21
C ALA A 523 15.67 -0.66 -12.43
N TRP A 524 14.72 0.27 -12.28
CA TRP A 524 13.32 -0.09 -12.46
C TRP A 524 12.95 -0.36 -13.93
N ARG A 525 13.57 0.33 -14.89
CA ARG A 525 13.31 0.07 -16.33
C ARG A 525 13.78 -1.31 -16.75
N VAL A 526 14.99 -1.70 -16.37
CA VAL A 526 15.54 -3.02 -16.64
C VAL A 526 14.70 -4.10 -15.93
N LEU A 527 14.31 -3.88 -14.68
CA LEU A 527 13.46 -4.82 -13.95
C LEU A 527 12.09 -5.00 -14.62
N LEU A 528 11.44 -3.91 -15.05
CA LEU A 528 10.14 -3.98 -15.72
C LEU A 528 10.21 -4.82 -17.00
N GLN A 529 11.26 -4.61 -17.80
CA GLN A 529 11.46 -5.36 -19.06
C GLN A 529 11.85 -6.82 -18.81
N ALA A 530 12.69 -7.08 -17.79
CA ALA A 530 13.05 -8.44 -17.40
C ALA A 530 11.81 -9.24 -16.92
N LEU A 531 10.94 -8.61 -16.15
CA LEU A 531 9.68 -9.22 -15.70
C LEU A 531 8.70 -9.46 -16.87
N ALA A 532 8.63 -8.53 -17.82
CA ALA A 532 7.80 -8.71 -19.01
C ALA A 532 8.23 -9.95 -19.82
N ARG A 533 9.54 -10.20 -19.91
CA ARG A 533 10.05 -11.41 -20.57
C ARG A 533 9.76 -12.70 -19.81
N LEU A 534 9.89 -12.67 -18.48
CA LEU A 534 9.68 -13.85 -17.64
C LEU A 534 8.22 -14.28 -17.55
N GLU A 535 7.32 -13.33 -17.36
CA GLU A 535 5.91 -13.60 -17.08
C GLU A 535 5.03 -13.47 -18.33
N SER A 536 5.60 -13.11 -19.50
CA SER A 536 4.86 -12.85 -20.74
C SER A 536 3.71 -11.85 -20.56
N CYS A 537 3.90 -10.87 -19.68
CA CYS A 537 2.95 -9.81 -19.37
C CYS A 537 3.58 -8.46 -19.68
N ASP A 538 2.96 -7.70 -20.57
CA ASP A 538 3.49 -6.40 -20.98
C ASP A 538 3.58 -5.43 -19.81
N GLY A 539 4.72 -4.78 -19.68
CA GLY A 539 4.98 -3.75 -18.66
C GLY A 539 4.87 -2.35 -19.24
N VAL A 540 3.97 -1.54 -18.69
CA VAL A 540 3.80 -0.14 -19.07
C VAL A 540 4.24 0.77 -17.95
N ALA A 541 5.13 1.72 -18.25
CA ALA A 541 5.57 2.73 -17.30
C ALA A 541 5.00 4.10 -17.65
N HIS A 542 4.43 4.77 -16.67
CA HIS A 542 3.94 6.15 -16.75
C HIS A 542 4.82 7.02 -15.86
N VAL A 543 5.62 7.88 -16.45
CA VAL A 543 6.52 8.77 -15.70
C VAL A 543 5.87 10.14 -15.59
N LEU A 544 5.74 10.63 -14.34
CA LEU A 544 5.15 11.90 -13.98
C LEU A 544 6.16 12.74 -13.21
N ASP A 545 6.28 14.01 -13.56
CA ASP A 545 7.01 14.99 -12.76
C ASP A 545 6.01 15.82 -11.94
N PRO A 546 5.91 15.58 -10.63
CA PRO A 546 4.94 16.28 -9.79
C PRO A 546 5.30 17.76 -9.56
N LYS A 547 6.56 18.19 -9.81
CA LYS A 547 6.97 19.59 -9.67
C LYS A 547 6.51 20.46 -10.84
N VAL A 548 6.32 19.86 -12.02
CA VAL A 548 5.85 20.57 -13.22
C VAL A 548 4.33 20.71 -13.21
N LEU A 549 3.62 19.79 -12.51
CA LEU A 549 2.18 19.74 -12.46
C LEU A 549 1.65 20.43 -11.20
N SER A 550 0.61 21.26 -11.33
CA SER A 550 -0.13 21.71 -10.15
C SER A 550 -0.90 20.54 -9.53
N LYS A 551 -1.30 20.66 -8.28
CA LYS A 551 -2.10 19.65 -7.57
C LYS A 551 -3.41 19.35 -8.34
N GLU A 552 -4.02 20.38 -8.90
CA GLU A 552 -5.25 20.30 -9.70
C GLU A 552 -5.00 19.57 -11.03
N ALA A 553 -3.88 19.84 -11.70
CA ALA A 553 -3.51 19.15 -12.92
C ALA A 553 -3.17 17.68 -12.69
N LEU A 554 -2.62 17.35 -11.51
CA LEU A 554 -2.26 15.99 -11.14
C LEU A 554 -3.49 15.16 -10.74
N TYR A 555 -4.31 15.67 -9.82
CA TYR A 555 -5.44 14.91 -9.25
C TYR A 555 -6.79 15.27 -9.86
N GLY A 556 -6.96 16.47 -10.32
CA GLY A 556 -8.20 17.01 -10.86
C GLY A 556 -8.75 18.19 -10.07
N THR A 557 -9.73 18.83 -10.63
CA THR A 557 -10.38 20.00 -10.05
C THR A 557 -11.90 19.91 -10.14
N LEU A 558 -12.58 20.45 -9.15
CA LEU A 558 -14.02 20.65 -9.15
C LEU A 558 -14.31 22.07 -9.57
N ASP A 559 -15.00 22.26 -10.72
CA ASP A 559 -15.41 23.58 -11.15
C ASP A 559 -16.34 24.20 -10.11
N ALA A 560 -15.98 25.39 -9.63
CA ALA A 560 -16.74 26.09 -8.60
C ALA A 560 -18.15 26.50 -9.06
N THR A 561 -18.35 26.70 -10.38
CA THR A 561 -19.60 27.19 -10.97
C THR A 561 -20.49 26.04 -11.44
N THR A 562 -19.95 25.16 -12.27
CA THR A 562 -20.70 24.02 -12.84
C THR A 562 -20.76 22.82 -11.90
N ARG A 563 -19.82 22.75 -10.94
CA ARG A 563 -19.62 21.64 -10.04
C ARG A 563 -19.32 20.31 -10.76
N GLU A 564 -18.82 20.40 -11.96
CA GLU A 564 -18.33 19.25 -12.70
C GLU A 564 -16.91 18.95 -12.27
N TRP A 565 -16.63 17.66 -12.09
CA TRP A 565 -15.29 17.18 -11.78
C TRP A 565 -14.53 16.94 -13.08
N THR A 566 -13.35 17.53 -13.18
CA THR A 566 -12.41 17.26 -14.27
C THR A 566 -11.25 16.45 -13.70
N ASP A 567 -11.03 15.24 -14.23
CA ASP A 567 -9.92 14.39 -13.79
C ASP A 567 -8.57 15.02 -14.15
N GLY A 568 -7.65 15.00 -13.20
CA GLY A 568 -6.25 15.26 -13.45
C GLY A 568 -5.55 14.07 -14.11
N LEU A 569 -4.27 14.25 -14.40
CA LEU A 569 -3.52 13.26 -15.16
C LEU A 569 -3.43 11.90 -14.44
N PHE A 570 -3.11 11.90 -13.14
CA PHE A 570 -3.04 10.67 -12.32
C PHE A 570 -4.42 10.00 -12.19
N THR A 571 -5.45 10.79 -11.87
CA THR A 571 -6.82 10.28 -11.70
C THR A 571 -7.37 9.70 -12.99
N HIS A 572 -7.12 10.37 -14.12
CA HIS A 572 -7.52 9.88 -15.45
C HIS A 572 -6.85 8.55 -15.80
N MET A 573 -5.53 8.42 -15.57
CA MET A 573 -4.82 7.17 -15.80
C MET A 573 -5.35 6.05 -14.91
N LEU A 574 -5.54 6.31 -13.61
CA LEU A 574 -6.04 5.32 -12.67
C LEU A 574 -7.46 4.87 -13.05
N ARG A 575 -8.34 5.81 -13.41
CA ARG A 575 -9.71 5.51 -13.86
C ARG A 575 -9.71 4.62 -15.10
N ARG A 576 -8.88 4.92 -16.09
CA ARG A 576 -8.75 4.12 -17.30
C ARG A 576 -8.34 2.68 -17.02
N ILE A 577 -7.38 2.48 -16.10
CA ILE A 577 -6.95 1.15 -15.69
C ILE A 577 -8.07 0.42 -14.92
N VAL A 578 -8.76 1.12 -14.01
CA VAL A 578 -9.88 0.54 -13.23
C VAL A 578 -11.04 0.13 -14.15
N GLU A 579 -11.38 0.95 -15.12
CA GLU A 579 -12.47 0.68 -16.08
C GLU A 579 -12.09 -0.37 -17.13
N ASN A 580 -10.81 -0.71 -17.23
CA ASN A 580 -10.28 -1.75 -18.12
C ASN A 580 -10.64 -1.55 -19.62
N GLU A 581 -10.61 -0.31 -20.09
CA GLU A 581 -11.07 0.06 -21.43
C GLU A 581 -10.31 -0.64 -22.56
N ARG A 582 -9.02 -0.94 -22.37
CA ARG A 582 -8.13 -1.54 -23.37
C ARG A 582 -7.40 -2.77 -22.88
N ARG A 583 -8.05 -3.59 -22.05
CA ARG A 583 -7.42 -4.73 -21.35
C ARG A 583 -6.24 -4.32 -20.45
N GLU A 584 -6.32 -3.14 -19.87
CA GLU A 584 -5.28 -2.59 -19.01
C GLU A 584 -5.03 -3.47 -17.77
N ARG A 585 -6.01 -4.31 -17.37
CA ARG A 585 -5.84 -5.26 -16.24
C ARG A 585 -4.93 -6.44 -16.57
N GLU A 586 -4.71 -6.73 -17.83
CA GLU A 586 -3.82 -7.80 -18.29
C GLU A 586 -2.36 -7.32 -18.38
N GLN A 587 -2.12 -6.02 -18.24
CA GLN A 587 -0.81 -5.39 -18.29
C GLN A 587 -0.34 -5.02 -16.87
N ARG A 588 0.97 -4.93 -16.69
CA ARG A 588 1.58 -4.42 -15.47
C ARG A 588 1.84 -2.91 -15.61
N HIS A 589 1.23 -2.11 -14.75
CA HIS A 589 1.37 -0.66 -14.77
C HIS A 589 2.27 -0.18 -13.64
N TRP A 590 3.34 0.52 -13.98
CA TRP A 590 4.15 1.24 -13.01
C TRP A 590 3.99 2.74 -13.23
N ILE A 591 3.47 3.42 -12.21
CA ILE A 591 3.35 4.88 -12.21
C ILE A 591 4.54 5.42 -11.41
N VAL A 592 5.43 6.12 -12.10
CA VAL A 592 6.69 6.61 -11.56
C VAL A 592 6.59 8.12 -11.38
N PHE A 593 6.73 8.58 -10.15
CA PHE A 593 6.84 10.00 -9.81
C PHE A 593 8.32 10.34 -9.69
N ASP A 594 8.80 11.17 -10.62
CA ASP A 594 10.20 11.61 -10.68
C ASP A 594 10.29 13.03 -10.10
N GLY A 595 10.70 13.16 -8.85
CA GLY A 595 10.79 14.43 -8.12
C GLY A 595 10.66 14.26 -6.62
N ASP A 596 10.93 15.33 -5.86
CA ASP A 596 10.91 15.29 -4.40
C ASP A 596 9.52 15.00 -3.83
N LEU A 597 9.51 14.29 -2.70
CA LEU A 597 8.29 13.97 -1.94
C LEU A 597 7.84 15.19 -1.12
N ASP A 598 7.26 16.17 -1.79
CA ASP A 598 6.70 17.33 -1.12
C ASP A 598 5.35 16.96 -0.47
N PRO A 599 5.13 17.28 0.82
CA PRO A 599 3.85 17.05 1.50
C PRO A 599 2.64 17.61 0.76
N GLU A 600 2.78 18.72 0.04
CA GLU A 600 1.69 19.39 -0.66
C GLU A 600 0.94 18.47 -1.62
N TRP A 601 1.64 17.63 -2.35
CA TRP A 601 1.02 16.72 -3.30
C TRP A 601 0.98 15.26 -2.82
N VAL A 602 2.06 14.79 -2.14
CA VAL A 602 2.20 13.36 -1.82
C VAL A 602 1.23 12.90 -0.73
N GLU A 603 0.83 13.79 0.17
CA GLU A 603 -0.06 13.43 1.26
C GLU A 603 -1.46 12.99 0.79
N THR A 604 -1.90 13.45 -0.38
CA THR A 604 -3.15 12.99 -1.01
C THR A 604 -3.08 11.50 -1.37
N LEU A 605 -1.88 10.98 -1.65
CA LEU A 605 -1.65 9.56 -1.93
C LEU A 605 -1.56 8.69 -0.67
N ASN A 606 -1.54 9.26 0.54
CA ASN A 606 -1.41 8.47 1.76
C ASN A 606 -2.49 7.39 1.89
N SER A 607 -3.72 7.65 1.45
CA SER A 607 -4.81 6.67 1.42
C SER A 607 -4.62 5.58 0.36
N VAL A 608 -3.96 5.92 -0.74
CA VAL A 608 -3.60 4.95 -1.78
C VAL A 608 -2.44 4.07 -1.32
N LEU A 609 -1.49 4.66 -0.57
CA LEU A 609 -0.31 3.97 -0.05
C LEU A 609 -0.60 3.10 1.19
N ASP A 610 -1.71 3.33 1.87
CA ASP A 610 -2.18 2.47 2.97
C ASP A 610 -2.78 1.15 2.47
N ASP A 611 -3.01 0.22 3.38
CA ASP A 611 -3.64 -1.09 3.11
C ASP A 611 -5.00 -0.95 2.41
N ASN A 612 -5.68 0.19 2.55
CA ASN A 612 -6.96 0.48 1.89
C ASN A 612 -6.85 0.64 0.37
N ARG A 613 -5.69 1.05 -0.15
CA ARG A 613 -5.40 1.24 -1.58
C ARG A 613 -6.48 2.04 -2.32
N GLN A 614 -7.01 3.09 -1.70
CA GLN A 614 -8.11 3.87 -2.26
C GLN A 614 -7.78 5.35 -2.34
N LEU A 615 -7.98 5.95 -3.51
CA LEU A 615 -7.96 7.39 -3.70
C LEU A 615 -9.38 7.94 -3.48
N THR A 616 -9.54 8.86 -2.54
CA THR A 616 -10.80 9.55 -2.31
C THR A 616 -10.76 10.91 -3.00
N LEU A 617 -11.70 11.13 -3.92
CA LEU A 617 -11.83 12.41 -4.63
C LEU A 617 -12.71 13.39 -3.84
N PRO A 618 -12.57 14.71 -4.04
CA PRO A 618 -13.43 15.73 -3.41
C PRO A 618 -14.92 15.57 -3.75
N THR A 619 -15.24 14.85 -4.81
CA THR A 619 -16.62 14.48 -5.16
C THR A 619 -17.23 13.44 -4.22
N GLY A 620 -16.43 12.80 -3.35
CA GLY A 620 -16.81 11.65 -2.55
C GLY A 620 -16.64 10.30 -3.27
N GLU A 621 -16.22 10.32 -4.53
CA GLU A 621 -15.90 9.09 -5.28
C GLU A 621 -14.60 8.49 -4.76
N ARG A 622 -14.53 7.15 -4.71
CA ARG A 622 -13.37 6.39 -4.27
C ARG A 622 -12.89 5.49 -5.41
N LEU A 623 -11.63 5.65 -5.78
CA LEU A 623 -10.97 4.84 -6.80
C LEU A 623 -10.01 3.87 -6.10
N ALA A 624 -10.26 2.57 -6.25
CA ALA A 624 -9.37 1.55 -5.72
C ALA A 624 -8.18 1.34 -6.66
N LEU A 625 -6.98 1.18 -6.09
CA LEU A 625 -5.78 0.84 -6.83
C LEU A 625 -5.80 -0.66 -7.17
N PRO A 626 -5.81 -1.06 -8.44
CA PRO A 626 -5.78 -2.46 -8.83
C PRO A 626 -4.44 -3.14 -8.49
N ASP A 627 -4.47 -4.47 -8.34
CA ASP A 627 -3.27 -5.23 -7.96
C ASP A 627 -2.15 -5.23 -9.01
N ASN A 628 -2.47 -4.96 -10.27
CA ASN A 628 -1.51 -4.84 -11.35
C ASN A 628 -0.81 -3.46 -11.44
N VAL A 629 -1.17 -2.52 -10.56
CA VAL A 629 -0.58 -1.17 -10.49
C VAL A 629 0.41 -1.08 -9.35
N ARG A 630 1.59 -0.47 -9.61
CA ARG A 630 2.58 -0.13 -8.59
C ARG A 630 2.95 1.34 -8.71
N LEU A 631 3.14 1.99 -7.56
CA LEU A 631 3.59 3.37 -7.47
C LEU A 631 5.07 3.40 -7.13
N LEU A 632 5.87 4.08 -7.93
CA LEU A 632 7.30 4.26 -7.69
C LEU A 632 7.58 5.75 -7.52
N PHE A 633 8.40 6.09 -6.54
CA PHE A 633 8.83 7.46 -6.30
C PHE A 633 10.35 7.50 -6.45
N GLU A 634 10.84 8.23 -7.44
CA GLU A 634 12.27 8.41 -7.68
C GLU A 634 12.72 9.74 -7.09
N VAL A 635 13.49 9.69 -6.01
CA VAL A 635 13.88 10.88 -5.24
C VAL A 635 15.37 10.91 -4.96
N ASP A 636 15.92 12.12 -4.80
CA ASP A 636 17.32 12.27 -4.40
C ASP A 636 17.46 12.19 -2.87
N SER A 637 16.47 12.71 -2.13
CA SER A 637 16.46 12.72 -0.67
C SER A 637 15.04 12.63 -0.13
N VAL A 638 14.90 12.08 1.08
CA VAL A 638 13.62 12.01 1.81
C VAL A 638 13.47 13.11 2.87
N ALA A 639 14.36 14.12 2.86
CA ALA A 639 14.39 15.17 3.89
C ALA A 639 13.08 15.98 3.97
N HIS A 640 12.37 16.13 2.86
CA HIS A 640 11.11 16.88 2.78
C HIS A 640 9.87 16.01 3.00
N ALA A 641 10.02 14.70 2.98
CA ALA A 641 8.89 13.79 3.12
C ALA A 641 8.42 13.68 4.57
N THR A 642 7.09 13.59 4.77
CA THR A 642 6.55 13.34 6.12
C THR A 642 6.78 11.90 6.53
N ARG A 643 7.01 11.66 7.84
CA ARG A 643 7.10 10.29 8.38
C ARG A 643 5.87 9.45 8.01
N ALA A 644 4.70 10.06 7.97
CA ALA A 644 3.46 9.39 7.61
C ALA A 644 3.49 8.79 6.21
N THR A 645 4.08 9.46 5.23
CA THR A 645 4.23 8.97 3.85
C THR A 645 5.31 7.90 3.77
N ILE A 646 6.47 8.15 4.40
CA ILE A 646 7.62 7.23 4.35
C ILE A 646 7.26 5.85 4.94
N THR A 647 6.55 5.84 6.08
CA THR A 647 6.18 4.58 6.76
C THR A 647 5.20 3.71 5.97
N ARG A 648 4.48 4.30 5.00
CA ARG A 648 3.54 3.61 4.12
C ARG A 648 4.19 2.98 2.90
N CYS A 649 5.39 3.44 2.54
CA CYS A 649 6.11 2.99 1.36
C CYS A 649 7.17 1.94 1.69
N GLY A 650 7.38 1.02 0.75
CA GLY A 650 8.64 0.31 0.67
C GLY A 650 9.76 1.28 0.29
N MET A 651 11.00 1.01 0.66
CA MET A 651 12.12 1.88 0.32
C MET A 651 13.31 1.07 -0.18
N VAL A 652 14.00 1.58 -1.19
CA VAL A 652 15.28 1.05 -1.64
C VAL A 652 16.27 2.19 -1.72
N TRP A 653 17.31 2.11 -0.91
CA TRP A 653 18.38 3.08 -0.87
C TRP A 653 19.49 2.70 -1.85
N PHE A 654 19.79 3.59 -2.78
CA PHE A 654 20.90 3.47 -3.72
C PHE A 654 22.08 4.30 -3.21
N PRO A 655 23.15 3.68 -2.72
CA PRO A 655 24.34 4.40 -2.29
C PRO A 655 25.10 4.94 -3.50
N ASN A 656 25.96 5.94 -3.29
CA ASN A 656 26.69 6.62 -4.36
C ASN A 656 27.68 5.71 -5.11
N ASP A 657 28.14 4.67 -4.46
CA ASP A 657 29.05 3.64 -4.98
C ASP A 657 28.31 2.42 -5.58
N ALA A 658 26.97 2.43 -5.61
CA ALA A 658 26.19 1.32 -6.18
C ALA A 658 26.60 1.00 -7.63
N VAL A 659 26.92 2.03 -8.42
CA VAL A 659 27.46 1.89 -9.78
C VAL A 659 28.91 2.33 -9.79
N ALA A 660 29.82 1.37 -9.91
CA ALA A 660 31.25 1.66 -10.01
C ALA A 660 31.57 2.53 -11.24
N MET A 661 32.60 3.39 -11.14
CA MET A 661 33.01 4.26 -12.27
C MET A 661 33.41 3.43 -13.50
N SER A 662 34.02 2.26 -13.31
CA SER A 662 34.35 1.33 -14.40
C SER A 662 33.11 0.91 -15.23
N MET A 663 31.97 0.66 -14.57
CA MET A 663 30.70 0.32 -15.25
C MET A 663 30.17 1.52 -16.05
N ARG A 664 30.32 2.73 -15.50
CA ARG A 664 29.93 3.99 -16.18
C ARG A 664 30.77 4.26 -17.40
N TYR A 665 32.10 4.02 -17.32
CA TYR A 665 33.01 4.15 -18.47
C TYR A 665 32.68 3.12 -19.55
N ALA A 666 32.45 1.86 -19.19
CA ALA A 666 32.05 0.82 -20.11
C ALA A 666 30.73 1.17 -20.85
N HIS A 667 29.74 1.65 -20.12
CA HIS A 667 28.48 2.10 -20.73
C HIS A 667 28.68 3.32 -21.63
N ALA A 668 29.45 4.32 -21.20
CA ALA A 668 29.74 5.52 -21.99
C ALA A 668 30.44 5.18 -23.32
N LEU A 669 31.42 4.28 -23.29
CA LEU A 669 32.09 3.79 -24.48
C LEU A 669 31.16 2.99 -25.40
N ALA A 670 30.27 2.14 -24.81
CA ALA A 670 29.29 1.41 -25.58
C ALA A 670 28.22 2.34 -26.20
N GLU A 671 27.79 3.37 -25.48
CA GLU A 671 26.85 4.37 -25.98
C GLU A 671 27.48 5.21 -27.10
N LEU A 672 28.77 5.60 -26.98
CA LEU A 672 29.46 6.30 -28.03
C LEU A 672 29.60 5.44 -29.31
N ARG A 673 29.75 4.11 -29.14
CA ARG A 673 29.84 3.15 -30.24
C ARG A 673 28.48 2.93 -30.92
N THR A 674 27.41 2.78 -30.16
CA THR A 674 26.06 2.43 -30.70
C THR A 674 25.27 3.64 -31.17
N ARG A 675 25.47 4.80 -30.54
CA ARG A 675 24.81 6.08 -30.87
C ARG A 675 25.82 7.19 -31.07
N PRO A 676 26.64 7.12 -32.11
CA PRO A 676 27.72 8.11 -32.34
C PRO A 676 27.20 9.49 -32.68
N VAL A 677 26.00 9.61 -33.24
CA VAL A 677 25.38 10.89 -33.68
C VAL A 677 23.95 10.96 -33.16
N VAL A 678 23.50 12.11 -32.68
CA VAL A 678 22.15 12.37 -32.23
C VAL A 678 21.23 12.59 -33.45
N ASP A 679 20.02 12.05 -33.37
CA ASP A 679 18.91 12.05 -34.34
C ASP A 679 18.96 13.07 -35.52
N ASP A 680 18.63 12.60 -36.70
CA ASP A 680 18.47 13.29 -38.00
C ASP A 680 19.51 12.97 -39.12
N VAL A 681 20.27 11.89 -39.00
CA VAL A 681 21.24 11.49 -40.06
C VAL A 681 20.67 10.33 -40.90
N PRO A 682 20.78 10.37 -42.26
CA PRO A 682 20.32 9.28 -43.13
C PRO A 682 21.01 7.94 -42.86
N VAL A 683 20.31 6.83 -43.04
CA VAL A 683 20.75 5.47 -42.76
C VAL A 683 22.10 5.09 -43.42
N ALA A 684 22.42 5.65 -44.55
CA ALA A 684 23.72 5.43 -45.25
C ALA A 684 24.92 6.04 -44.51
N GLU A 685 24.71 7.12 -43.74
CA GLU A 685 25.76 7.76 -42.95
C GLU A 685 25.98 7.06 -41.61
N THR A 686 25.02 6.23 -41.18
CA THR A 686 25.10 5.54 -39.90
C THR A 686 26.22 4.50 -39.84
N ALA A 687 26.49 3.79 -40.94
CA ALA A 687 27.56 2.80 -41.03
C ALA A 687 28.98 3.46 -41.02
N ALA A 688 29.14 4.58 -41.75
CA ALA A 688 30.37 5.35 -41.72
C ALA A 688 30.60 5.98 -40.34
N ALA A 689 29.53 6.51 -39.72
CA ALA A 689 29.57 7.05 -38.36
C ALA A 689 29.96 5.98 -37.34
N GLN A 690 29.47 4.77 -37.50
CA GLN A 690 29.80 3.67 -36.63
C GLN A 690 31.25 3.23 -36.76
N HIS A 691 31.79 3.17 -37.97
CA HIS A 691 33.21 2.86 -38.20
C HIS A 691 34.14 3.91 -37.57
N VAL A 692 33.85 5.19 -37.74
CA VAL A 692 34.60 6.28 -37.14
C VAL A 692 34.50 6.24 -35.60
N ALA A 693 33.30 5.98 -35.06
CA ALA A 693 33.10 5.82 -33.63
C ALA A 693 33.89 4.65 -33.04
N ASP A 694 33.90 3.51 -33.74
CA ASP A 694 34.73 2.35 -33.33
C ASP A 694 36.20 2.66 -33.28
N GLY A 695 36.73 3.39 -34.25
CA GLY A 695 38.14 3.86 -34.28
C GLY A 695 38.46 4.81 -33.12
N ILE A 696 37.57 5.77 -32.85
CA ILE A 696 37.70 6.69 -31.72
C ILE A 696 37.61 5.94 -30.38
N VAL A 697 36.63 5.07 -30.20
CA VAL A 697 36.44 4.29 -28.96
C VAL A 697 37.69 3.40 -28.72
N HIS A 698 38.21 2.77 -29.75
CA HIS A 698 39.44 1.97 -29.63
C HIS A 698 40.64 2.82 -29.17
N ALA A 699 40.75 4.01 -29.69
CA ALA A 699 41.88 4.92 -29.35
C ALA A 699 41.78 5.49 -27.93
N ILE A 700 40.56 5.71 -27.38
CA ILE A 700 40.36 6.34 -26.07
C ILE A 700 40.09 5.34 -24.94
N SER A 701 39.66 4.12 -25.25
CA SER A 701 39.31 3.07 -24.25
C SER A 701 40.39 2.85 -23.17
N PRO A 702 41.74 2.84 -23.48
CA PRO A 702 42.74 2.66 -22.45
C PRO A 702 42.80 3.80 -21.42
N TYR A 703 42.29 4.99 -21.77
CA TYR A 703 42.29 6.15 -20.89
C TYR A 703 41.00 6.30 -20.07
N MET A 704 39.95 5.54 -20.42
CA MET A 704 38.65 5.49 -19.75
C MET A 704 38.47 4.16 -19.00
N ALA A 705 39.38 3.87 -18.10
CA ALA A 705 39.34 2.69 -17.23
C ALA A 705 39.56 3.12 -15.77
N ALA A 706 39.36 2.21 -14.83
CA ALA A 706 39.69 2.46 -13.44
C ALA A 706 41.17 2.80 -13.27
N ASP A 707 41.49 3.78 -12.45
CA ASP A 707 42.86 4.33 -12.22
C ASP A 707 43.55 4.93 -13.46
N ALA A 708 42.83 5.01 -14.60
CA ALA A 708 43.38 5.61 -15.83
C ALA A 708 43.26 7.15 -15.80
N LEU A 709 43.68 7.80 -16.92
CA LEU A 709 43.73 9.25 -17.01
C LEU A 709 42.44 9.96 -16.62
N VAL A 710 41.29 9.51 -17.15
CA VAL A 710 39.97 10.15 -16.88
C VAL A 710 39.61 10.04 -15.42
N ASP A 711 39.82 8.86 -14.83
CA ASP A 711 39.47 8.60 -13.42
C ASP A 711 40.32 9.45 -12.47
N ARG A 712 41.61 9.54 -12.74
CA ARG A 712 42.54 10.38 -11.97
C ARG A 712 42.23 11.89 -12.09
N VAL A 713 41.87 12.37 -13.28
CA VAL A 713 41.46 13.76 -13.46
C VAL A 713 40.16 14.08 -12.74
N PHE A 714 39.17 13.14 -12.75
CA PHE A 714 37.94 13.32 -12.03
C PHE A 714 38.15 13.31 -10.52
N ALA A 715 39.01 12.44 -9.98
CA ALA A 715 39.42 12.45 -8.58
C ALA A 715 40.09 13.76 -8.18
N GLN A 716 40.99 14.29 -9.03
CA GLN A 716 41.62 15.58 -8.79
C GLN A 716 40.63 16.73 -8.85
N ALA A 717 39.70 16.74 -9.82
CA ALA A 717 38.68 17.77 -9.93
C ALA A 717 37.73 17.80 -8.68
N GLN A 718 37.40 16.64 -8.14
CA GLN A 718 36.59 16.54 -6.92
C GLN A 718 37.25 17.21 -5.69
N ALA A 719 38.58 17.28 -5.64
CA ALA A 719 39.32 17.91 -4.55
C ALA A 719 39.33 19.46 -4.61
N HIS A 720 38.86 20.05 -5.70
CA HIS A 720 38.87 21.49 -5.91
C HIS A 720 37.46 22.12 -5.77
N THR A 721 37.43 23.43 -5.59
CA THR A 721 36.17 24.18 -5.49
C THR A 721 35.63 24.48 -6.89
N HIS A 722 34.35 24.17 -7.06
CA HIS A 722 33.56 24.38 -8.27
C HIS A 722 32.41 25.38 -8.01
N CYS A 723 31.98 26.10 -9.04
CA CYS A 723 30.81 26.98 -8.96
C CYS A 723 29.51 26.20 -8.78
N MET A 724 29.45 24.98 -9.34
CA MET A 724 28.35 24.05 -9.20
C MET A 724 28.81 22.82 -8.42
N THR A 725 27.89 22.16 -7.73
CA THR A 725 28.19 20.90 -7.03
C THR A 725 28.86 19.92 -7.99
N TRP A 726 30.05 19.45 -7.65
CA TRP A 726 30.78 18.48 -8.47
C TRP A 726 30.04 17.15 -8.53
N SER A 727 29.93 16.61 -9.74
CA SER A 727 29.36 15.26 -9.95
C SER A 727 30.17 14.57 -11.06
N PRO A 728 30.78 13.40 -10.79
CA PRO A 728 31.48 12.63 -11.79
C PRO A 728 30.57 12.17 -12.94
N VAL A 729 29.30 11.97 -12.68
CA VAL A 729 28.30 11.60 -13.70
C VAL A 729 28.08 12.76 -14.68
N ARG A 730 27.91 13.97 -14.17
CA ARG A 730 27.77 15.19 -15.00
C ARG A 730 29.01 15.41 -15.87
N ALA A 731 30.19 15.29 -15.27
CA ALA A 731 31.43 15.43 -15.99
C ALA A 731 31.59 14.38 -17.10
N LEU A 732 31.26 13.11 -16.79
CA LEU A 732 31.29 12.03 -17.79
C LEU A 732 30.29 12.27 -18.93
N THR A 733 29.06 12.69 -18.61
CA THR A 733 28.04 13.02 -19.62
C THR A 733 28.52 14.16 -20.54
N ALA A 734 29.12 15.22 -19.97
CA ALA A 734 29.72 16.31 -20.74
C ALA A 734 30.88 15.80 -21.63
N LEU A 735 31.74 14.95 -21.08
CA LEU A 735 32.83 14.33 -21.82
C LEU A 735 32.31 13.53 -23.02
N VAL A 736 31.33 12.69 -22.84
CA VAL A 736 30.71 11.88 -23.92
C VAL A 736 30.08 12.78 -24.99
N ALA A 737 29.39 13.84 -24.59
CA ALA A 737 28.79 14.80 -25.52
C ALA A 737 29.86 15.50 -26.39
N LEU A 738 31.00 15.88 -25.78
CA LEU A 738 32.13 16.46 -26.48
C LEU A 738 32.82 15.46 -27.40
N LEU A 739 32.95 14.19 -26.99
CA LEU A 739 33.49 13.12 -27.83
C LEU A 739 32.58 12.80 -29.02
N ARG A 740 31.26 12.85 -28.85
CA ARG A 740 30.30 12.76 -29.98
C ARG A 740 30.51 13.90 -30.99
N ARG A 741 30.83 15.10 -30.50
CA ARG A 741 31.19 16.22 -31.38
C ARG A 741 32.49 15.92 -32.17
N ALA A 742 33.47 15.26 -31.56
CA ALA A 742 34.69 14.83 -32.24
C ALA A 742 34.38 13.81 -33.37
N VAL A 743 33.49 12.88 -33.14
CA VAL A 743 33.02 11.95 -34.20
C VAL A 743 32.42 12.74 -35.37
N ARG A 744 31.52 13.70 -35.10
CA ARG A 744 30.95 14.56 -36.15
C ARG A 744 31.98 15.36 -36.94
N GLN A 745 33.02 15.85 -36.29
CA GLN A 745 34.09 16.60 -36.94
C GLN A 745 34.86 15.70 -37.90
N VAL A 746 35.19 14.47 -37.53
CA VAL A 746 35.82 13.49 -38.41
C VAL A 746 34.94 13.16 -39.62
N LEU A 747 33.66 12.92 -39.38
CA LEU A 747 32.70 12.65 -40.46
C LEU A 747 32.55 13.82 -41.42
N ALA A 748 32.44 15.04 -40.89
CA ALA A 748 32.39 16.26 -41.74
C ALA A 748 33.65 16.44 -42.55
N TYR A 749 34.80 16.19 -41.97
CA TYR A 749 36.08 16.24 -42.70
C TYR A 749 36.10 15.21 -43.83
N ASN A 750 35.76 13.94 -43.56
CA ASN A 750 35.74 12.88 -44.55
C ASN A 750 34.74 13.15 -45.68
N ALA A 751 33.58 13.76 -45.35
CA ALA A 751 32.57 14.15 -46.35
C ALA A 751 33.06 15.29 -47.25
N HIS A 752 33.84 16.24 -46.72
CA HIS A 752 34.43 17.32 -47.53
C HIS A 752 35.67 16.90 -48.32
N HIS A 753 36.31 15.81 -47.92
CA HIS A 753 37.54 15.31 -48.54
C HIS A 753 37.43 13.82 -48.88
N PRO A 754 36.53 13.43 -49.79
CA PRO A 754 36.26 12.03 -50.12
C PRO A 754 37.47 11.31 -50.70
N ASP A 755 38.35 12.03 -51.40
CA ASP A 755 39.56 11.47 -51.99
C ASP A 755 40.73 11.28 -51.00
N PHE A 756 40.63 11.91 -49.84
CA PHE A 756 41.64 11.88 -48.80
C PHE A 756 40.98 11.80 -47.42
N PRO A 757 40.23 10.75 -47.08
CA PRO A 757 39.65 10.59 -45.75
C PRO A 757 40.76 10.41 -44.72
N LEU A 758 40.48 10.79 -43.45
CA LEU A 758 41.42 10.59 -42.36
C LEU A 758 41.81 9.11 -42.20
N SER A 759 43.10 8.85 -42.16
CA SER A 759 43.61 7.51 -41.89
C SER A 759 43.20 7.03 -40.47
N ALA A 760 43.28 5.74 -40.19
CA ALA A 760 42.99 5.18 -38.86
C ALA A 760 43.92 5.78 -37.78
N ASP A 761 45.24 5.98 -38.11
CA ASP A 761 46.21 6.57 -37.21
C ASP A 761 45.95 8.05 -36.95
N ASP A 762 45.57 8.82 -37.98
CA ASP A 762 45.23 10.22 -37.85
C ASP A 762 43.94 10.39 -37.03
N THR A 763 42.95 9.53 -37.25
CA THR A 763 41.71 9.48 -36.46
C THR A 763 42.00 9.15 -34.99
N ALA A 764 42.89 8.22 -34.69
CA ALA A 764 43.33 7.88 -33.34
C ALA A 764 44.08 9.02 -32.67
N MET A 765 44.96 9.71 -33.39
CA MET A 765 45.69 10.87 -32.87
C MET A 765 44.74 12.04 -32.58
N PHE A 766 43.80 12.31 -33.48
CA PHE A 766 42.74 13.29 -33.27
C PHE A 766 41.85 12.95 -32.07
N ALA A 767 41.48 11.68 -31.94
CA ALA A 767 40.65 11.20 -30.80
C ALA A 767 41.34 11.45 -29.44
N ARG A 768 42.65 11.13 -29.34
CA ARG A 768 43.43 11.37 -28.12
C ARG A 768 43.55 12.86 -27.77
N ARG A 769 43.80 13.71 -28.76
CA ARG A 769 43.84 15.19 -28.58
C ARG A 769 42.48 15.73 -28.17
N SER A 770 41.40 15.25 -28.82
CA SER A 770 40.01 15.61 -28.50
C SER A 770 39.63 15.14 -27.11
N LEU A 771 40.08 13.94 -26.67
CA LEU A 771 39.88 13.45 -25.31
C LEU A 771 40.46 14.42 -24.27
N VAL A 772 41.70 14.84 -24.42
CA VAL A 772 42.38 15.78 -23.47
C VAL A 772 41.62 17.10 -23.41
N LEU A 773 41.31 17.73 -24.55
CA LEU A 773 40.56 18.99 -24.60
C LEU A 773 39.17 18.87 -24.02
N SER A 774 38.48 17.79 -24.33
CA SER A 774 37.14 17.50 -23.80
C SER A 774 37.17 17.23 -22.30
N LEU A 775 38.21 16.55 -21.81
CA LEU A 775 38.41 16.23 -20.39
C LEU A 775 38.64 17.49 -19.57
N VAL A 776 39.50 18.42 -20.03
CA VAL A 776 39.68 19.71 -19.38
C VAL A 776 38.36 20.49 -19.32
N SER A 777 37.62 20.52 -20.42
CA SER A 777 36.35 21.23 -20.47
C SER A 777 35.28 20.60 -19.55
N ALA A 778 35.26 19.26 -19.45
CA ALA A 778 34.28 18.55 -18.62
C ALA A 778 34.64 18.61 -17.12
N ALA A 779 35.93 18.57 -16.78
CA ALA A 779 36.43 18.53 -15.40
C ALA A 779 36.57 19.92 -14.77
N ALA A 780 36.99 20.92 -15.55
CA ALA A 780 37.34 22.26 -15.03
C ALA A 780 36.51 23.39 -15.66
N GLY A 781 35.45 23.07 -16.42
CA GLY A 781 34.67 24.07 -17.14
C GLY A 781 33.98 25.09 -16.23
N ASP A 782 33.57 24.68 -15.03
CA ASP A 782 32.96 25.51 -14.00
C ASP A 782 33.90 25.90 -12.84
N ALA A 783 35.20 25.56 -12.95
CA ALA A 783 36.18 25.87 -11.94
C ALA A 783 36.75 27.31 -12.06
N SER A 784 37.31 27.83 -10.97
CA SER A 784 38.02 29.11 -10.99
C SER A 784 39.18 29.11 -11.95
N HIS A 785 39.64 30.32 -12.35
CA HIS A 785 40.76 30.43 -13.27
C HIS A 785 42.04 29.77 -12.75
N GLU A 786 42.27 29.85 -11.42
CA GLU A 786 43.42 29.23 -10.75
C GLU A 786 43.39 27.70 -10.85
N VAL A 787 42.20 27.09 -10.65
CA VAL A 787 42.02 25.64 -10.77
C VAL A 787 42.13 25.17 -12.21
N ARG A 788 41.76 25.96 -13.22
CA ARG A 788 41.97 25.64 -14.63
C ARG A 788 43.45 25.64 -15.03
N ALA A 789 44.28 26.35 -14.31
CA ALA A 789 45.71 26.45 -14.58
C ALA A 789 46.53 25.27 -14.02
N VAL A 790 45.99 24.59 -13.02
CA VAL A 790 46.54 23.36 -12.46
C VAL A 790 46.12 22.14 -13.29
#